data_de215bc18bea3138185e6ab012c5dafa
#
_entry.id   de215bc18bea3138185e6ab012c5dafa
#
_cell.length_a   1.000
_cell.length_b   1.000
_cell.length_c   1.000
_cell.angle_alpha   90.00
_cell.angle_beta   90.00
_cell.angle_gamma   90.00
#
_symmetry.space_group_name_H-M   'P 1'
#
loop_
_entity.id
_entity.type
_entity.pdbx_description
1 polymer ?
#
loop_
_entity_poly.entity_id
_entity_poly.type
_entity_poly.pdbx_seq_one_letter_code
_entity_poly.pdbx_strand_id
1 'polypeptide(L)'
;MPKPNDYSGEKIVVLEGLEPVRRRPAMYIGSTDVNGLHHIVTEIVDNSVDEALAGFAKNVWVTLRADGSVTVVDDGRGIPIDVVSKYGKSALEIVMTKLHAGGKFEGTAYKVSGGLHGVGASVVNALSEWMEVTVLRDGVAYSQSYKRGEPTSAIVRKKTGEIELPIPPRHRSKQMASGTISRFLPDKEIFKETTKIEFDRIKKSLREHAYLVPELFFHLYEEGTHNEAHFYFEGGIVSLVEELNRGKTPLHTPIFIQKEAADNVEVQVAIQYNDSYSELLESYVNVIRTPEGGSHVSGFKSALTRTINDYIKKQGGKEDAIVSGDDTREGLTAVVYIKMPSKELQFEGQTKAKLGNSEIAPIVQTTVKEAMDEYFEEHPSDARSIAEKSLLAKKARLAAKAAKEAIIRKGALEGLGLPGKLADCQEKDPAQSELYLVEGNSAGGSAKQGRDRKFQAILALRGKVLNTERARLDKIIEFAELKDLVIALGMGIGETMNPEKLRYHRVIIMTDADVDGEHIRTLLLTFFFRHLPEVISGGYLYIAQPPLYKLQLAKDIRYVYSDNERDRILQQYPAGKRESVYIQRYKGLGEMNAEQLWTTTMNPENRVLKRVTNDDAERADQVFNMLMGKEVPPRKRFIQTHAKLANLDI
;
A
#
# COMPACT_ATOMS: atom_id res chain seq x y z
N MET A 1 -10.84 -11.50 -44.16
CA MET A 1 -10.37 -10.16 -43.80
C MET A 1 -11.55 -9.22 -43.94
N PRO A 2 -11.92 -8.41 -42.92
CA PRO A 2 -12.98 -7.41 -43.07
C PRO A 2 -12.52 -6.36 -44.09
N LYS A 3 -13.46 -5.91 -44.91
CA LYS A 3 -13.20 -4.91 -45.95
C LYS A 3 -12.79 -3.58 -45.32
N PRO A 4 -11.80 -2.83 -45.85
CA PRO A 4 -11.27 -1.59 -45.25
C PRO A 4 -12.28 -0.44 -45.14
N ASN A 5 -13.47 -0.54 -45.69
CA ASN A 5 -14.45 0.55 -45.81
C ASN A 5 -15.67 0.45 -44.87
N ASP A 6 -15.58 -0.33 -43.78
CA ASP A 6 -16.73 -0.56 -42.91
C ASP A 6 -16.78 0.40 -41.69
N TYR A 7 -15.86 1.39 -41.62
CA TYR A 7 -15.85 2.44 -40.61
C TYR A 7 -16.51 3.72 -41.16
N SER A 8 -17.79 3.91 -40.85
CA SER A 8 -18.57 5.08 -41.24
C SER A 8 -18.97 5.92 -40.01
N GLY A 9 -19.32 7.20 -40.22
CA GLY A 9 -19.78 8.09 -39.14
C GLY A 9 -21.01 7.55 -38.40
N GLU A 10 -21.84 6.72 -39.06
CA GLU A 10 -23.00 6.05 -38.42
C GLU A 10 -22.61 5.04 -37.34
N LYS A 11 -21.36 4.55 -37.32
CA LYS A 11 -20.84 3.64 -36.30
C LYS A 11 -20.23 4.38 -35.07
N ILE A 12 -20.20 5.71 -35.10
CA ILE A 12 -19.79 6.51 -33.97
C ILE A 12 -20.96 6.59 -32.98
N VAL A 13 -20.83 5.91 -31.84
CA VAL A 13 -21.83 5.93 -30.77
C VAL A 13 -21.44 7.03 -29.77
N VAL A 14 -22.31 8.01 -29.60
CA VAL A 14 -22.22 9.02 -28.55
C VAL A 14 -23.04 8.52 -27.36
N LEU A 15 -22.40 8.39 -26.21
CA LEU A 15 -23.06 8.00 -24.96
C LEU A 15 -23.43 9.27 -24.18
N GLU A 16 -24.67 9.35 -23.69
CA GLU A 16 -25.15 10.50 -22.92
C GLU A 16 -25.37 10.15 -21.43
N GLY A 17 -25.44 11.16 -20.58
CA GLY A 17 -25.73 11.01 -19.15
C GLY A 17 -24.68 10.19 -18.40
N LEU A 18 -25.12 9.17 -17.68
CA LEU A 18 -24.28 8.27 -16.89
C LEU A 18 -24.02 6.90 -17.56
N GLU A 19 -24.52 6.70 -18.79
CA GLU A 19 -24.27 5.46 -19.54
C GLU A 19 -22.78 5.17 -19.79
N PRO A 20 -21.92 6.18 -20.09
CA PRO A 20 -20.47 5.98 -20.21
C PRO A 20 -19.84 5.35 -18.98
N VAL A 21 -20.30 5.74 -17.77
CA VAL A 21 -19.81 5.22 -16.50
C VAL A 21 -20.14 3.74 -16.36
N ARG A 22 -21.36 3.34 -16.67
CA ARG A 22 -21.80 1.94 -16.60
C ARG A 22 -21.14 1.05 -17.65
N ARG A 23 -20.87 1.58 -18.84
CA ARG A 23 -20.20 0.82 -19.92
C ARG A 23 -18.69 0.64 -19.68
N ARG A 24 -18.02 1.63 -19.08
CA ARG A 24 -16.58 1.62 -18.81
C ARG A 24 -16.26 2.09 -17.38
N PRO A 25 -16.74 1.37 -16.36
CA PRO A 25 -16.57 1.79 -14.96
C PRO A 25 -15.11 1.95 -14.56
N ALA A 26 -14.21 1.11 -15.08
CA ALA A 26 -12.77 1.19 -14.76
C ALA A 26 -12.13 2.53 -15.14
N MET A 27 -12.68 3.30 -16.09
CA MET A 27 -12.19 4.65 -16.38
C MET A 27 -12.44 5.64 -15.24
N TYR A 28 -13.42 5.38 -14.36
CA TYR A 28 -13.83 6.27 -13.28
C TYR A 28 -13.41 5.78 -11.90
N ILE A 29 -13.35 4.46 -11.69
CA ILE A 29 -13.05 3.84 -10.39
C ILE A 29 -11.81 2.92 -10.42
N GLY A 30 -11.04 2.93 -11.52
CA GLY A 30 -9.80 2.17 -11.70
C GLY A 30 -10.02 0.69 -12.04
N SER A 31 -10.91 0.00 -11.35
CA SER A 31 -11.24 -1.42 -11.59
C SER A 31 -12.69 -1.72 -11.21
N THR A 32 -13.15 -2.94 -11.50
CA THR A 32 -14.46 -3.46 -11.04
C THR A 32 -14.31 -4.64 -10.08
N ASP A 33 -13.12 -4.84 -9.57
CA ASP A 33 -12.78 -5.80 -8.53
C ASP A 33 -13.07 -5.23 -7.12
N VAL A 34 -12.53 -5.88 -6.11
CA VAL A 34 -12.63 -5.46 -4.69
C VAL A 34 -12.15 -4.01 -4.49
N ASN A 35 -11.12 -3.54 -5.22
CA ASN A 35 -10.58 -2.19 -5.05
C ASN A 35 -11.57 -1.14 -5.58
N GLY A 36 -12.08 -1.32 -6.79
CA GLY A 36 -13.10 -0.43 -7.35
C GLY A 36 -14.41 -0.41 -6.52
N LEU A 37 -14.79 -1.56 -5.94
CA LEU A 37 -15.93 -1.64 -5.04
C LEU A 37 -15.74 -0.78 -3.78
N HIS A 38 -14.55 -0.80 -3.16
CA HIS A 38 -14.27 0.03 -1.99
C HIS A 38 -14.11 1.50 -2.37
N HIS A 39 -13.63 1.78 -3.59
CA HIS A 39 -13.46 3.15 -4.08
C HIS A 39 -14.79 3.92 -4.13
N ILE A 40 -15.92 3.29 -4.52
CA ILE A 40 -17.22 3.97 -4.52
C ILE A 40 -17.69 4.36 -3.10
N VAL A 41 -17.27 3.64 -2.05
CA VAL A 41 -17.52 4.05 -0.66
C VAL A 41 -16.67 5.27 -0.32
N THR A 42 -15.40 5.25 -0.68
CA THR A 42 -14.45 6.35 -0.46
C THR A 42 -14.95 7.64 -1.13
N GLU A 43 -15.46 7.59 -2.36
CA GLU A 43 -15.99 8.77 -3.06
C GLU A 43 -17.13 9.48 -2.29
N ILE A 44 -17.99 8.73 -1.60
CA ILE A 44 -19.05 9.33 -0.77
C ILE A 44 -18.48 9.86 0.55
N VAL A 45 -17.53 9.14 1.17
CA VAL A 45 -16.82 9.59 2.37
C VAL A 45 -16.05 10.89 2.10
N ASP A 46 -15.34 10.96 0.96
CA ASP A 46 -14.57 12.13 0.55
C ASP A 46 -15.44 13.39 0.40
N ASN A 47 -16.71 13.25 -0.01
CA ASN A 47 -17.64 14.38 -0.03
C ASN A 47 -17.94 14.89 1.39
N SER A 48 -18.07 14.00 2.37
CA SER A 48 -18.26 14.36 3.78
C SER A 48 -16.97 14.97 4.37
N VAL A 49 -15.80 14.45 3.98
CA VAL A 49 -14.48 15.01 4.35
C VAL A 49 -14.31 16.42 3.79
N ASP A 50 -14.74 16.69 2.55
CA ASP A 50 -14.70 18.02 1.96
C ASP A 50 -15.57 19.04 2.72
N GLU A 51 -16.72 18.62 3.29
CA GLU A 51 -17.51 19.45 4.20
C GLU A 51 -16.75 19.77 5.49
N ALA A 52 -15.96 18.81 6.00
CA ALA A 52 -15.13 19.02 7.18
C ALA A 52 -13.94 19.95 6.89
N LEU A 53 -13.26 19.78 5.75
CA LEU A 53 -12.19 20.70 5.29
C LEU A 53 -12.70 22.12 5.08
N ALA A 54 -13.98 22.29 4.71
CA ALA A 54 -14.66 23.57 4.62
C ALA A 54 -15.11 24.11 6.00
N GLY A 55 -14.91 23.37 7.10
CA GLY A 55 -15.21 23.76 8.48
C GLY A 55 -16.67 23.51 8.92
N PHE A 56 -17.44 22.73 8.16
CA PHE A 56 -18.87 22.55 8.45
C PHE A 56 -19.24 21.20 9.06
N ALA A 57 -18.57 20.10 8.66
CA ALA A 57 -18.82 18.80 9.26
C ALA A 57 -17.84 18.50 10.40
N LYS A 58 -18.34 17.86 11.46
CA LYS A 58 -17.55 17.39 12.60
C LYS A 58 -17.68 15.88 12.83
N ASN A 59 -18.68 15.25 12.25
CA ASN A 59 -18.91 13.81 12.38
C ASN A 59 -19.27 13.20 11.04
N VAL A 60 -18.69 12.02 10.77
CA VAL A 60 -19.05 11.16 9.64
C VAL A 60 -19.35 9.76 10.17
N TRP A 61 -20.52 9.24 9.85
CA TRP A 61 -20.94 7.89 10.20
C TRP A 61 -21.03 7.04 8.93
N VAL A 62 -20.33 5.91 8.92
CA VAL A 62 -20.38 4.92 7.86
C VAL A 62 -20.97 3.64 8.43
N THR A 63 -22.05 3.15 7.82
CA THR A 63 -22.69 1.90 8.24
C THR A 63 -22.71 0.90 7.09
N LEU A 64 -22.08 -0.25 7.29
CA LEU A 64 -22.20 -1.41 6.42
C LEU A 64 -23.44 -2.19 6.84
N ARG A 65 -24.47 -2.18 5.99
CA ARG A 65 -25.78 -2.74 6.29
C ARG A 65 -25.82 -4.25 6.06
N ALA A 66 -26.69 -4.93 6.79
CA ALA A 66 -26.91 -6.37 6.64
C ALA A 66 -27.46 -6.77 5.26
N ASP A 67 -28.14 -5.85 4.57
CA ASP A 67 -28.64 -6.05 3.20
C ASP A 67 -27.57 -5.82 2.11
N GLY A 68 -26.32 -5.53 2.50
CA GLY A 68 -25.21 -5.24 1.61
C GLY A 68 -25.13 -3.78 1.14
N SER A 69 -26.08 -2.92 1.54
CA SER A 69 -26.00 -1.48 1.25
C SER A 69 -25.03 -0.78 2.20
N VAL A 70 -24.52 0.36 1.76
CA VAL A 70 -23.69 1.25 2.58
C VAL A 70 -24.45 2.54 2.85
N THR A 71 -24.37 3.02 4.08
CA THR A 71 -24.91 4.33 4.45
C THR A 71 -23.78 5.22 4.96
N VAL A 72 -23.64 6.41 4.39
CA VAL A 72 -22.73 7.46 4.85
C VAL A 72 -23.56 8.66 5.27
N VAL A 73 -23.29 9.19 6.46
CA VAL A 73 -23.97 10.36 7.03
C VAL A 73 -22.92 11.36 7.45
N ASP A 74 -23.12 12.63 7.14
CA ASP A 74 -22.33 13.74 7.69
C ASP A 74 -23.25 14.79 8.31
N ASP A 75 -22.71 15.58 9.23
CA ASP A 75 -23.36 16.72 9.86
C ASP A 75 -22.96 18.07 9.23
N GLY A 76 -22.58 18.05 7.95
CA GLY A 76 -22.21 19.23 7.16
C GLY A 76 -23.40 20.12 6.78
N ARG A 77 -23.23 21.00 5.79
CA ARG A 77 -24.28 21.92 5.32
C ARG A 77 -25.44 21.26 4.59
N GLY A 78 -25.20 20.05 4.06
CA GLY A 78 -26.09 19.39 3.11
C GLY A 78 -26.00 19.95 1.69
N ILE A 79 -26.21 19.09 0.70
CA ILE A 79 -26.19 19.46 -0.73
C ILE A 79 -27.27 20.51 -0.99
N PRO A 80 -27.00 21.57 -1.80
CA PRO A 80 -28.04 22.53 -2.19
C PRO A 80 -29.23 21.86 -2.88
N ILE A 81 -30.43 22.34 -2.59
CA ILE A 81 -31.71 21.81 -3.12
C ILE A 81 -32.41 22.77 -4.08
N ASP A 82 -31.84 23.96 -4.25
CA ASP A 82 -32.41 25.01 -5.11
C ASP A 82 -32.46 24.55 -6.56
N VAL A 83 -33.42 25.06 -7.31
CA VAL A 83 -33.55 24.77 -8.74
C VAL A 83 -32.50 25.54 -9.52
N VAL A 84 -31.67 24.83 -10.27
CA VAL A 84 -30.69 25.43 -11.16
C VAL A 84 -31.41 25.86 -12.44
N SER A 85 -31.55 27.15 -12.65
CA SER A 85 -32.36 27.74 -13.72
C SER A 85 -32.04 27.21 -15.12
N LYS A 86 -30.77 26.96 -15.40
CA LYS A 86 -30.31 26.42 -16.71
C LYS A 86 -30.88 25.04 -17.05
N TYR A 87 -31.18 24.22 -16.05
CA TYR A 87 -31.59 22.82 -16.22
C TYR A 87 -33.01 22.55 -15.76
N GLY A 88 -33.66 23.47 -15.05
CA GLY A 88 -35.00 23.29 -14.46
C GLY A 88 -35.07 22.15 -13.44
N LYS A 89 -33.94 21.71 -12.88
CA LYS A 89 -33.79 20.62 -11.93
C LYS A 89 -33.12 21.09 -10.66
N SER A 90 -33.35 20.40 -9.55
CA SER A 90 -32.67 20.71 -8.29
C SER A 90 -31.15 20.49 -8.40
N ALA A 91 -30.38 21.24 -7.61
CA ALA A 91 -28.93 21.02 -7.53
C ALA A 91 -28.61 19.60 -7.06
N LEU A 92 -29.38 19.03 -6.12
CA LEU A 92 -29.25 17.64 -5.71
C LEU A 92 -29.37 16.66 -6.90
N GLU A 93 -30.43 16.78 -7.71
CA GLU A 93 -30.62 15.90 -8.87
C GLU A 93 -29.48 16.07 -9.89
N ILE A 94 -29.02 17.29 -10.12
CA ILE A 94 -27.93 17.56 -11.06
C ILE A 94 -26.62 16.92 -10.58
N VAL A 95 -26.25 17.08 -9.31
CA VAL A 95 -25.04 16.48 -8.73
C VAL A 95 -25.07 14.96 -8.80
N MET A 96 -26.24 14.36 -8.64
CA MET A 96 -26.40 12.91 -8.65
C MET A 96 -26.52 12.29 -10.04
N THR A 97 -26.91 13.07 -11.08
CA THR A 97 -27.22 12.52 -12.42
C THR A 97 -26.36 13.08 -13.56
N LYS A 98 -25.51 14.06 -13.28
CA LYS A 98 -24.63 14.64 -14.31
C LYS A 98 -23.16 14.54 -13.91
N LEU A 99 -22.34 14.17 -14.89
CA LEU A 99 -20.88 14.25 -14.72
C LEU A 99 -20.45 15.73 -14.76
N HIS A 100 -19.36 16.03 -14.09
CA HIS A 100 -18.78 17.38 -14.02
C HIS A 100 -19.78 18.42 -13.48
N ALA A 101 -20.54 18.04 -12.47
CA ALA A 101 -21.48 18.90 -11.75
C ALA A 101 -21.12 18.98 -10.27
N GLY A 102 -21.01 20.19 -9.73
CA GLY A 102 -20.72 20.39 -8.30
C GLY A 102 -20.22 21.78 -7.98
N GLY A 103 -20.25 22.15 -6.70
CA GLY A 103 -19.81 23.45 -6.18
C GLY A 103 -18.28 23.58 -6.01
N LYS A 104 -17.49 22.58 -6.45
CA LYS A 104 -16.03 22.54 -6.25
C LYS A 104 -15.23 23.19 -7.39
N PHE A 105 -15.87 23.49 -8.53
CA PHE A 105 -15.17 24.02 -9.73
C PHE A 105 -14.76 25.48 -9.60
N GLU A 106 -15.56 26.32 -8.94
CA GLU A 106 -15.31 27.76 -8.88
C GLU A 106 -14.53 28.21 -7.64
N GLY A 107 -14.23 27.30 -6.71
CA GLY A 107 -13.45 27.57 -5.50
C GLY A 107 -14.12 28.50 -4.46
N THR A 108 -15.38 28.93 -4.70
CA THR A 108 -16.12 29.83 -3.79
C THR A 108 -16.70 29.10 -2.60
N ALA A 109 -17.20 27.88 -2.79
CA ALA A 109 -17.80 27.06 -1.74
C ALA A 109 -16.80 26.14 -1.03
N TYR A 110 -15.74 25.73 -1.74
CA TYR A 110 -14.65 24.87 -1.24
C TYR A 110 -13.32 25.39 -1.77
N LYS A 111 -12.50 25.98 -0.89
CA LYS A 111 -11.14 26.41 -1.25
C LYS A 111 -10.20 25.21 -1.46
N VAL A 112 -10.29 24.23 -0.53
CA VAL A 112 -9.54 22.99 -0.51
C VAL A 112 -10.54 21.84 -0.56
N SER A 113 -10.33 20.88 -1.44
CA SER A 113 -11.14 19.65 -1.50
C SER A 113 -10.32 18.49 -2.10
N GLY A 114 -10.64 17.25 -1.72
CA GLY A 114 -10.13 16.04 -2.34
C GLY A 114 -10.83 15.72 -3.66
N GLY A 115 -12.12 16.07 -3.78
CA GLY A 115 -12.91 15.90 -4.99
C GLY A 115 -12.62 16.99 -6.03
N LEU A 116 -12.03 16.61 -7.18
CA LEU A 116 -11.58 17.56 -8.22
C LEU A 116 -12.50 17.62 -9.43
N HIS A 117 -13.13 16.51 -9.78
CA HIS A 117 -13.76 16.34 -11.10
C HIS A 117 -15.27 16.50 -11.09
N GLY A 118 -15.91 16.62 -9.90
CA GLY A 118 -17.37 16.71 -9.77
C GLY A 118 -18.10 15.49 -10.34
N VAL A 119 -17.52 14.30 -10.19
CA VAL A 119 -18.08 13.05 -10.74
C VAL A 119 -18.37 12.00 -9.67
N GLY A 120 -17.75 12.05 -8.48
CA GLY A 120 -17.80 10.98 -7.48
C GLY A 120 -19.22 10.52 -7.15
N ALA A 121 -20.09 11.43 -6.70
CA ALA A 121 -21.47 11.09 -6.33
C ALA A 121 -22.28 10.52 -7.51
N SER A 122 -22.17 11.10 -8.70
CA SER A 122 -22.86 10.61 -9.91
C SER A 122 -22.32 9.26 -10.39
N VAL A 123 -21.01 9.02 -10.25
CA VAL A 123 -20.38 7.72 -10.54
C VAL A 123 -20.90 6.64 -9.58
N VAL A 124 -20.96 6.93 -8.27
CA VAL A 124 -21.52 5.98 -7.28
C VAL A 124 -22.97 5.68 -7.60
N ASN A 125 -23.78 6.70 -7.91
CA ASN A 125 -25.17 6.50 -8.34
C ASN A 125 -25.29 5.61 -9.57
N ALA A 126 -24.47 5.87 -10.60
CA ALA A 126 -24.44 5.05 -11.84
C ALA A 126 -24.06 3.58 -11.59
N LEU A 127 -23.15 3.32 -10.65
CA LEU A 127 -22.62 1.99 -10.35
C LEU A 127 -23.38 1.27 -9.21
N SER A 128 -24.46 1.88 -8.73
CA SER A 128 -25.35 1.30 -7.72
C SER A 128 -26.63 0.73 -8.36
N GLU A 129 -27.11 -0.39 -7.83
CA GLU A 129 -28.42 -0.93 -8.20
C GLU A 129 -29.54 0.06 -7.84
N TRP A 130 -29.41 0.65 -6.65
CA TRP A 130 -30.23 1.77 -6.22
C TRP A 130 -29.42 2.67 -5.27
N MET A 131 -29.83 3.94 -5.20
CA MET A 131 -29.28 4.92 -4.29
C MET A 131 -30.38 5.83 -3.77
N GLU A 132 -30.30 6.21 -2.50
CA GLU A 132 -31.15 7.18 -1.86
C GLU A 132 -30.30 8.25 -1.20
N VAL A 133 -30.61 9.51 -1.45
CA VAL A 133 -29.94 10.65 -0.84
C VAL A 133 -30.96 11.50 -0.11
N THR A 134 -30.71 11.75 1.17
CA THR A 134 -31.49 12.64 2.01
C THR A 134 -30.64 13.80 2.48
N VAL A 135 -31.05 15.01 2.20
CA VAL A 135 -30.40 16.24 2.62
C VAL A 135 -31.20 16.89 3.73
N LEU A 136 -30.54 17.19 4.84
CA LEU A 136 -31.09 17.93 5.96
C LEU A 136 -30.69 19.40 5.83
N ARG A 137 -31.69 20.30 5.73
CA ARG A 137 -31.40 21.70 5.56
C ARG A 137 -32.58 22.55 6.06
N ASP A 138 -32.30 23.58 6.84
CA ASP A 138 -33.31 24.53 7.34
C ASP A 138 -34.52 23.85 8.02
N GLY A 139 -34.27 22.78 8.77
CA GLY A 139 -35.32 22.03 9.50
C GLY A 139 -36.16 21.10 8.61
N VAL A 140 -35.83 20.97 7.34
CA VAL A 140 -36.51 20.11 6.37
C VAL A 140 -35.55 19.03 5.84
N ALA A 141 -36.06 17.83 5.68
CA ALA A 141 -35.40 16.71 5.01
C ALA A 141 -35.93 16.59 3.57
N TYR A 142 -35.00 16.55 2.62
CA TYR A 142 -35.26 16.42 1.20
C TYR A 142 -34.69 15.10 0.72
N SER A 143 -35.52 14.14 0.35
CA SER A 143 -35.10 12.80 -0.09
C SER A 143 -35.39 12.59 -1.57
N GLN A 144 -34.45 11.99 -2.28
CA GLN A 144 -34.63 11.55 -3.65
C GLN A 144 -33.99 10.18 -3.85
N SER A 145 -34.68 9.31 -4.61
CA SER A 145 -34.24 7.94 -4.89
C SER A 145 -33.83 7.80 -6.35
N TYR A 146 -32.85 6.92 -6.59
CA TYR A 146 -32.25 6.68 -7.90
C TYR A 146 -32.10 5.18 -8.13
N LYS A 147 -32.09 4.77 -9.38
CA LYS A 147 -31.80 3.42 -9.82
C LYS A 147 -30.85 3.46 -11.00
N ARG A 148 -29.67 2.89 -10.84
CA ARG A 148 -28.63 2.81 -11.90
C ARG A 148 -28.33 4.17 -12.55
N GLY A 149 -28.27 5.22 -11.76
CA GLY A 149 -27.98 6.58 -12.20
C GLY A 149 -29.19 7.44 -12.54
N GLU A 150 -30.38 6.85 -12.71
CA GLU A 150 -31.59 7.58 -13.09
C GLU A 150 -32.50 7.86 -11.88
N PRO A 151 -33.10 9.06 -11.75
CA PRO A 151 -34.02 9.38 -10.65
C PRO A 151 -35.31 8.55 -10.79
N THR A 152 -35.73 7.92 -9.70
CA THR A 152 -36.96 7.11 -9.63
C THR A 152 -38.09 7.81 -8.88
N SER A 153 -37.78 8.93 -8.20
CA SER A 153 -38.76 9.73 -7.49
C SER A 153 -38.53 11.23 -7.72
N ALA A 154 -39.58 12.04 -7.55
CA ALA A 154 -39.41 13.45 -7.27
C ALA A 154 -38.83 13.63 -5.86
N ILE A 155 -38.36 14.85 -5.53
CA ILE A 155 -37.88 15.15 -4.19
C ILE A 155 -39.07 15.12 -3.22
N VAL A 156 -38.98 14.25 -2.21
CA VAL A 156 -39.92 14.16 -1.11
C VAL A 156 -39.43 15.06 0.02
N ARG A 157 -40.35 15.82 0.63
CA ARG A 157 -40.06 16.73 1.74
C ARG A 157 -40.72 16.23 3.03
N LYS A 158 -39.96 16.20 4.13
CA LYS A 158 -40.44 15.88 5.47
C LYS A 158 -39.81 16.85 6.47
N LYS A 159 -40.42 17.03 7.65
CA LYS A 159 -39.71 17.73 8.73
C LYS A 159 -38.56 16.88 9.23
N THR A 160 -37.45 17.50 9.60
CA THR A 160 -36.25 16.77 10.08
C THR A 160 -36.58 15.86 11.28
N GLY A 161 -37.48 16.27 12.17
CA GLY A 161 -37.93 15.47 13.32
C GLY A 161 -38.81 14.26 12.97
N GLU A 162 -39.27 14.12 11.73
CA GLU A 162 -40.09 12.99 11.24
C GLU A 162 -39.26 11.89 10.59
N ILE A 163 -37.93 12.10 10.45
CA ILE A 163 -37.04 11.09 9.92
C ILE A 163 -36.22 10.46 11.03
N GLU A 164 -36.05 9.16 10.94
CA GLU A 164 -35.12 8.44 11.78
C GLU A 164 -33.72 8.50 11.14
N LEU A 165 -32.76 9.09 11.88
CA LEU A 165 -31.37 9.14 11.41
C LEU A 165 -30.77 7.71 11.39
N PRO A 166 -30.16 7.27 10.30
CA PRO A 166 -29.61 5.93 10.18
C PRO A 166 -28.25 5.79 10.88
N ILE A 167 -28.14 6.32 12.08
CA ILE A 167 -26.99 6.22 13.00
C ILE A 167 -27.42 5.48 14.27
N PRO A 168 -26.53 4.69 14.91
CA PRO A 168 -26.86 3.97 16.12
C PRO A 168 -27.40 4.87 17.22
N PRO A 169 -28.46 4.45 17.97
CA PRO A 169 -29.13 5.29 18.97
C PRO A 169 -28.21 5.88 20.03
N ARG A 170 -27.18 5.14 20.45
CA ARG A 170 -26.20 5.59 21.45
C ARG A 170 -25.34 6.78 21.00
N HIS A 171 -25.30 7.07 19.70
CA HIS A 171 -24.57 8.19 19.12
C HIS A 171 -25.48 9.34 18.66
N ARG A 172 -26.79 9.21 18.83
CA ARG A 172 -27.80 10.23 18.53
C ARG A 172 -27.91 11.27 19.66
N SER A 173 -26.82 11.95 19.98
CA SER A 173 -26.83 12.91 21.10
C SER A 173 -27.62 14.18 20.84
N LYS A 174 -27.92 14.53 19.57
CA LYS A 174 -28.75 15.69 19.16
C LYS A 174 -29.41 15.41 17.81
N GLN A 175 -30.58 16.06 17.55
CA GLN A 175 -31.12 16.16 16.20
C GLN A 175 -30.10 16.88 15.32
N MET A 176 -29.74 16.27 14.19
CA MET A 176 -28.92 16.93 13.19
C MET A 176 -29.72 18.08 12.56
N ALA A 177 -29.20 19.30 12.64
CA ALA A 177 -29.83 20.47 12.04
C ALA A 177 -29.63 20.52 10.52
N SER A 178 -28.49 20.05 10.05
CA SER A 178 -28.10 19.97 8.65
C SER A 178 -27.21 18.74 8.40
N GLY A 179 -27.03 18.34 7.15
CA GLY A 179 -26.16 17.24 6.75
C GLY A 179 -26.65 16.49 5.51
N THR A 180 -25.88 15.48 5.13
CA THR A 180 -26.22 14.60 4.01
C THR A 180 -26.24 13.14 4.46
N ILE A 181 -27.24 12.41 4.04
CA ILE A 181 -27.38 10.96 4.22
C ILE A 181 -27.39 10.34 2.83
N SER A 182 -26.37 9.56 2.52
CA SER A 182 -26.26 8.81 1.26
C SER A 182 -26.31 7.33 1.56
N ARG A 183 -27.30 6.61 1.00
CA ARG A 183 -27.41 5.15 1.10
C ARG A 183 -27.46 4.55 -0.29
N PHE A 184 -26.63 3.53 -0.55
CA PHE A 184 -26.54 2.90 -1.86
C PHE A 184 -26.24 1.41 -1.76
N LEU A 185 -26.68 0.65 -2.77
CA LEU A 185 -26.37 -0.75 -2.94
C LEU A 185 -25.53 -0.93 -4.20
N PRO A 186 -24.28 -1.42 -4.11
CA PRO A 186 -23.45 -1.70 -5.28
C PRO A 186 -24.14 -2.64 -6.27
N ASP A 187 -24.06 -2.32 -7.58
CA ASP A 187 -24.71 -3.13 -8.61
C ASP A 187 -23.89 -4.38 -8.95
N LYS A 188 -24.45 -5.57 -8.67
CA LYS A 188 -23.84 -6.88 -8.99
C LYS A 188 -23.60 -7.12 -10.50
N GLU A 189 -24.26 -6.36 -11.39
CA GLU A 189 -23.97 -6.41 -12.82
C GLU A 189 -22.63 -5.78 -13.16
N ILE A 190 -22.17 -4.83 -12.34
CA ILE A 190 -20.88 -4.15 -12.46
C ILE A 190 -19.80 -4.90 -11.66
N PHE A 191 -20.06 -5.15 -10.38
CA PHE A 191 -19.14 -5.82 -9.46
C PHE A 191 -19.42 -7.32 -9.43
N LYS A 192 -18.91 -8.02 -10.45
CA LYS A 192 -19.23 -9.44 -10.68
C LYS A 192 -18.52 -10.40 -9.72
N GLU A 193 -17.35 -10.03 -9.22
CA GLU A 193 -16.56 -10.87 -8.33
C GLU A 193 -17.14 -10.86 -6.92
N THR A 194 -17.47 -9.69 -6.40
CA THR A 194 -18.07 -9.51 -5.08
C THR A 194 -18.75 -8.15 -4.98
N THR A 195 -19.82 -8.09 -4.20
CA THR A 195 -20.44 -6.83 -3.73
C THR A 195 -20.27 -6.65 -2.23
N LYS A 196 -19.49 -7.53 -1.57
CA LYS A 196 -19.26 -7.47 -0.13
C LYS A 196 -18.18 -6.43 0.18
N ILE A 197 -18.58 -5.38 0.91
CA ILE A 197 -17.66 -4.38 1.45
C ILE A 197 -16.94 -4.97 2.67
N GLU A 198 -15.61 -4.85 2.71
CA GLU A 198 -14.77 -5.36 3.79
C GLU A 198 -14.60 -4.28 4.87
N PHE A 199 -15.03 -4.60 6.10
CA PHE A 199 -14.96 -3.70 7.26
C PHE A 199 -13.53 -3.17 7.50
N ASP A 200 -12.52 -4.05 7.44
CA ASP A 200 -11.13 -3.65 7.73
C ASP A 200 -10.55 -2.69 6.70
N ARG A 201 -10.97 -2.77 5.44
CA ARG A 201 -10.54 -1.82 4.39
C ARG A 201 -11.14 -0.43 4.62
N ILE A 202 -12.43 -0.35 4.91
CA ILE A 202 -13.08 0.93 5.24
C ILE A 202 -12.49 1.50 6.53
N LYS A 203 -12.29 0.65 7.54
CA LYS A 203 -11.65 1.02 8.81
C LYS A 203 -10.27 1.66 8.60
N LYS A 204 -9.45 1.09 7.72
CA LYS A 204 -8.14 1.65 7.37
C LYS A 204 -8.28 3.02 6.70
N SER A 205 -9.14 3.14 5.70
CA SER A 205 -9.37 4.40 4.97
C SER A 205 -9.87 5.51 5.91
N LEU A 206 -10.85 5.24 6.77
CA LEU A 206 -11.37 6.24 7.72
C LEU A 206 -10.30 6.66 8.75
N ARG A 207 -9.46 5.73 9.20
CA ARG A 207 -8.35 6.04 10.11
C ARG A 207 -7.34 6.98 9.45
N GLU A 208 -6.99 6.75 8.17
CA GLU A 208 -6.10 7.62 7.40
C GLU A 208 -6.69 9.03 7.28
N HIS A 209 -7.96 9.16 6.91
CA HIS A 209 -8.63 10.46 6.84
C HIS A 209 -8.66 11.19 8.20
N ALA A 210 -8.85 10.45 9.30
CA ALA A 210 -8.89 11.04 10.63
C ALA A 210 -7.56 11.68 11.06
N TYR A 211 -6.41 11.19 10.55
CA TYR A 211 -5.12 11.86 10.73
C TYR A 211 -4.96 13.12 9.89
N LEU A 212 -5.60 13.18 8.72
CA LEU A 212 -5.46 14.30 7.79
C LEU A 212 -6.43 15.45 8.08
N VAL A 213 -7.54 15.15 8.74
CA VAL A 213 -8.58 16.13 9.09
C VAL A 213 -8.79 16.08 10.61
N PRO A 214 -7.89 16.72 11.39
CA PRO A 214 -8.08 16.86 12.82
C PRO A 214 -9.44 17.51 13.11
N GLU A 215 -10.03 17.18 14.25
CA GLU A 215 -11.38 17.59 14.68
C GLU A 215 -12.56 16.89 13.97
N LEU A 216 -12.32 16.06 12.95
CA LEU A 216 -13.36 15.24 12.34
C LEU A 216 -13.43 13.87 13.01
N PHE A 217 -14.62 13.50 13.50
CA PHE A 217 -14.85 12.23 14.16
C PHE A 217 -15.50 11.24 13.18
N PHE A 218 -14.84 10.12 12.93
CA PHE A 218 -15.34 9.04 12.11
C PHE A 218 -15.91 7.90 12.96
N HIS A 219 -17.06 7.40 12.55
CA HIS A 219 -17.76 6.29 13.17
C HIS A 219 -18.04 5.22 12.11
N LEU A 220 -17.56 4.01 12.31
CA LEU A 220 -17.80 2.87 11.42
C LEU A 220 -18.58 1.78 12.15
N TYR A 221 -19.64 1.28 11.53
CA TYR A 221 -20.49 0.20 12.04
C TYR A 221 -20.71 -0.87 10.98
N GLU A 222 -20.76 -2.12 11.40
CA GLU A 222 -21.18 -3.26 10.57
C GLU A 222 -22.35 -3.96 11.24
N GLU A 223 -23.55 -3.87 10.66
CA GLU A 223 -24.78 -4.40 11.27
C GLU A 223 -24.75 -5.92 11.45
N GLY A 224 -24.18 -6.68 10.51
CA GLY A 224 -24.21 -8.14 10.52
C GLY A 224 -23.36 -8.78 11.63
N THR A 225 -22.23 -8.15 11.96
CA THR A 225 -21.27 -8.65 12.96
C THR A 225 -21.26 -7.82 14.24
N HIS A 226 -21.95 -6.70 14.25
CA HIS A 226 -21.91 -5.68 15.32
C HIS A 226 -20.51 -5.11 15.58
N ASN A 227 -19.61 -5.21 14.61
CA ASN A 227 -18.30 -4.57 14.67
C ASN A 227 -18.44 -3.05 14.62
N GLU A 228 -17.58 -2.36 15.37
CA GLU A 228 -17.50 -0.90 15.33
C GLU A 228 -16.06 -0.43 15.47
N ALA A 229 -15.79 0.76 14.91
CA ALA A 229 -14.53 1.47 15.07
C ALA A 229 -14.79 2.98 15.05
N HIS A 230 -14.00 3.71 15.84
CA HIS A 230 -14.12 5.16 15.98
C HIS A 230 -12.74 5.78 15.89
N PHE A 231 -12.61 6.89 15.13
CA PHE A 231 -11.34 7.56 14.93
C PHE A 231 -11.50 9.07 15.11
N TYR A 232 -10.61 9.62 15.94
CA TYR A 232 -10.46 11.04 16.16
C TYR A 232 -9.01 11.28 16.60
N PHE A 233 -8.26 12.09 15.86
CA PHE A 233 -6.86 12.38 16.15
C PHE A 233 -6.64 13.91 16.18
N GLU A 234 -6.69 14.48 17.36
CA GLU A 234 -6.44 15.91 17.56
C GLU A 234 -5.05 16.34 17.09
N GLY A 235 -4.03 15.48 17.30
CA GLY A 235 -2.67 15.71 16.85
C GLY A 235 -2.45 15.56 15.34
N GLY A 236 -3.47 15.18 14.56
CA GLY A 236 -3.39 15.12 13.11
C GLY A 236 -2.22 14.27 12.61
N ILE A 237 -1.41 14.81 11.68
CA ILE A 237 -0.25 14.11 11.09
C ILE A 237 0.88 13.85 12.09
N VAL A 238 0.93 14.55 13.23
CA VAL A 238 1.87 14.22 14.32
C VAL A 238 1.52 12.86 14.91
N SER A 239 0.24 12.63 15.20
CA SER A 239 -0.24 11.33 15.68
C SER A 239 -0.02 10.21 14.66
N LEU A 240 -0.05 10.53 13.36
CA LEU A 240 0.29 9.56 12.31
C LEU A 240 1.78 9.19 12.37
N VAL A 241 2.69 10.16 12.52
CA VAL A 241 4.13 9.89 12.67
C VAL A 241 4.42 9.05 13.91
N GLU A 242 3.75 9.34 15.04
CA GLU A 242 3.88 8.54 16.26
C GLU A 242 3.41 7.09 16.07
N GLU A 243 2.28 6.89 15.37
CA GLU A 243 1.79 5.53 15.04
C GLU A 243 2.74 4.80 14.09
N LEU A 244 3.29 5.48 13.07
CA LEU A 244 4.27 4.92 12.13
C LEU A 244 5.59 4.54 12.82
N ASN A 245 5.91 5.20 13.93
CA ASN A 245 7.09 4.91 14.75
C ASN A 245 6.80 3.93 15.89
N ARG A 246 5.60 3.39 15.96
CA ARG A 246 5.24 2.42 17.00
C ARG A 246 6.18 1.21 16.98
N GLY A 247 6.86 0.94 18.09
CA GLY A 247 7.85 -0.14 18.22
C GLY A 247 9.26 0.21 17.72
N LYS A 248 9.53 1.46 17.36
CA LYS A 248 10.87 2.00 17.11
C LYS A 248 11.27 2.91 18.27
N THR A 249 12.57 3.15 18.45
CA THR A 249 13.08 4.09 19.47
C THR A 249 13.27 5.46 18.83
N PRO A 250 12.42 6.45 19.14
CA PRO A 250 12.57 7.80 18.59
C PRO A 250 13.81 8.50 19.17
N LEU A 251 14.48 9.33 18.38
CA LEU A 251 15.63 10.13 18.79
C LEU A 251 15.22 11.48 19.39
N HIS A 252 14.02 11.94 19.09
CA HIS A 252 13.44 13.20 19.56
C HIS A 252 11.91 13.13 19.48
N THR A 253 11.23 14.11 20.06
CA THR A 253 9.77 14.29 19.86
C THR A 253 9.46 14.66 18.41
N PRO A 254 8.25 14.39 17.89
CA PRO A 254 7.91 14.78 16.52
C PRO A 254 8.08 16.29 16.30
N ILE A 255 8.77 16.67 15.24
CA ILE A 255 8.86 18.05 14.76
C ILE A 255 7.65 18.33 13.90
N PHE A 256 6.86 19.33 14.24
CA PHE A 256 5.68 19.71 13.46
C PHE A 256 5.85 21.09 12.86
N ILE A 257 5.68 21.17 11.55
CA ILE A 257 5.73 22.40 10.76
C ILE A 257 4.35 22.61 10.16
N GLN A 258 3.76 23.78 10.40
CA GLN A 258 2.51 24.22 9.77
C GLN A 258 2.66 25.70 9.41
N LYS A 259 2.70 26.00 8.11
CA LYS A 259 2.84 27.38 7.61
C LYS A 259 1.95 27.58 6.38
N GLU A 260 1.27 28.71 6.34
CA GLU A 260 0.70 29.23 5.09
C GLU A 260 1.83 29.83 4.27
N ALA A 261 1.96 29.37 3.04
CA ALA A 261 2.95 29.81 2.07
C ALA A 261 2.28 30.66 0.97
N ALA A 262 3.05 31.03 -0.06
CA ALA A 262 2.51 31.73 -1.22
C ALA A 262 1.37 30.93 -1.89
N ASP A 263 0.52 31.64 -2.65
CA ASP A 263 -0.55 31.06 -3.48
C ASP A 263 -1.62 30.26 -2.70
N ASN A 264 -1.88 30.64 -1.42
CA ASN A 264 -2.79 29.95 -0.53
C ASN A 264 -2.47 28.45 -0.33
N VAL A 265 -1.19 28.09 -0.38
CA VAL A 265 -0.69 26.76 -0.10
C VAL A 265 -0.38 26.65 1.39
N GLU A 266 -1.05 25.75 2.08
CA GLU A 266 -0.70 25.37 3.46
C GLU A 266 0.23 24.16 3.43
N VAL A 267 1.43 24.31 4.01
CA VAL A 267 2.43 23.24 4.14
C VAL A 267 2.39 22.71 5.56
N GLN A 268 2.04 21.44 5.71
CA GLN A 268 2.13 20.72 6.97
C GLN A 268 3.13 19.58 6.83
N VAL A 269 4.08 19.49 7.74
CA VAL A 269 5.07 18.40 7.77
C VAL A 269 5.28 17.95 9.21
N ALA A 270 5.21 16.64 9.43
CA ALA A 270 5.61 16.03 10.69
C ALA A 270 6.82 15.14 10.45
N ILE A 271 7.86 15.28 11.30
CA ILE A 271 9.16 14.61 11.13
C ILE A 271 9.57 13.99 12.45
N GLN A 272 10.04 12.75 12.43
CA GLN A 272 10.68 12.12 13.58
C GLN A 272 11.75 11.13 13.12
N TYR A 273 12.95 11.25 13.68
CA TYR A 273 14.01 10.27 13.49
C TYR A 273 13.94 9.18 14.56
N ASN A 274 14.35 7.99 14.18
CA ASN A 274 14.37 6.81 15.03
C ASN A 274 15.65 5.99 14.84
N ASP A 275 15.81 4.92 15.60
CA ASP A 275 16.99 4.06 15.57
C ASP A 275 17.04 3.07 14.40
N SER A 276 16.03 3.06 13.51
CA SER A 276 16.00 2.19 12.33
C SER A 276 16.94 2.70 11.22
N TYR A 277 17.07 1.91 10.16
CA TYR A 277 17.90 2.24 8.99
C TYR A 277 17.07 2.53 7.73
N SER A 278 15.75 2.44 7.83
CA SER A 278 14.83 2.66 6.71
C SER A 278 14.21 4.06 6.74
N GLU A 279 13.93 4.61 5.56
CA GLU A 279 13.06 5.76 5.36
C GLU A 279 11.59 5.29 5.35
N LEU A 280 10.72 6.02 6.04
CA LEU A 280 9.28 5.90 5.93
C LEU A 280 8.69 7.29 5.68
N LEU A 281 8.25 7.53 4.46
CA LEU A 281 7.73 8.81 4.01
C LEU A 281 6.35 8.64 3.41
N GLU A 282 5.35 9.21 4.08
CA GLU A 282 3.99 9.31 3.59
C GLU A 282 3.74 10.72 3.06
N SER A 283 2.98 10.84 1.97
CA SER A 283 2.69 12.13 1.39
C SER A 283 1.26 12.27 0.91
N TYR A 284 0.69 13.46 1.11
CA TYR A 284 -0.71 13.76 0.85
C TYR A 284 -0.88 15.16 0.26
N VAL A 285 -1.88 15.31 -0.60
CA VAL A 285 -2.31 16.61 -1.14
C VAL A 285 -3.83 16.66 -1.09
N ASN A 286 -4.41 17.62 -0.36
CA ASN A 286 -5.87 17.75 -0.16
C ASN A 286 -6.54 16.42 0.21
N VAL A 287 -6.04 15.73 1.22
CA VAL A 287 -6.45 14.40 1.71
C VAL A 287 -6.23 13.23 0.74
N ILE A 288 -5.70 13.49 -0.45
CA ILE A 288 -5.37 12.44 -1.41
C ILE A 288 -3.95 11.94 -1.13
N ARG A 289 -3.81 10.64 -0.93
CA ARG A 289 -2.50 10.00 -0.78
C ARG A 289 -1.74 10.00 -2.10
N THR A 290 -0.46 10.37 -2.06
CA THR A 290 0.42 10.39 -3.24
C THR A 290 1.58 9.40 -3.09
N PRO A 291 1.34 8.09 -3.28
CA PRO A 291 2.34 7.05 -3.02
C PRO A 291 3.59 7.17 -3.92
N GLU A 292 3.48 7.79 -5.08
CA GLU A 292 4.61 8.08 -5.98
C GLU A 292 5.25 9.45 -5.69
N GLY A 293 4.77 10.15 -4.65
CA GLY A 293 5.28 11.46 -4.25
C GLY A 293 4.90 12.58 -5.21
N GLY A 294 5.88 13.33 -5.66
CA GLY A 294 5.72 14.47 -6.55
C GLY A 294 6.58 15.65 -6.11
N SER A 295 6.25 16.85 -6.61
CA SER A 295 7.00 18.10 -6.38
C SER A 295 7.12 18.45 -4.90
N HIS A 296 6.06 18.25 -4.10
CA HIS A 296 6.08 18.50 -2.64
C HIS A 296 7.08 17.62 -1.91
N VAL A 297 7.17 16.33 -2.25
CA VAL A 297 8.15 15.41 -1.68
C VAL A 297 9.57 15.79 -2.10
N SER A 298 9.76 16.20 -3.36
CA SER A 298 11.06 16.66 -3.86
C SER A 298 11.53 17.92 -3.13
N GLY A 299 10.61 18.88 -2.89
CA GLY A 299 10.87 20.08 -2.10
C GLY A 299 11.27 19.76 -0.67
N PHE A 300 10.53 18.88 -0.01
CA PHE A 300 10.82 18.40 1.35
C PHE A 300 12.21 17.76 1.45
N LYS A 301 12.52 16.78 0.58
CA LYS A 301 13.81 16.08 0.58
C LYS A 301 14.99 17.03 0.36
N SER A 302 14.80 18.04 -0.50
CA SER A 302 15.80 19.06 -0.76
C SER A 302 16.01 19.99 0.45
N ALA A 303 14.94 20.43 1.09
CA ALA A 303 14.99 21.23 2.32
C ALA A 303 15.74 20.51 3.43
N LEU A 304 15.31 19.27 3.74
CA LEU A 304 15.89 18.45 4.79
C LEU A 304 17.41 18.28 4.61
N THR A 305 17.82 17.92 3.40
CA THR A 305 19.24 17.73 3.08
C THR A 305 20.04 19.01 3.23
N ARG A 306 19.50 20.16 2.83
CA ARG A 306 20.18 21.47 2.97
C ARG A 306 20.30 21.87 4.43
N THR A 307 19.21 21.82 5.20
CA THR A 307 19.21 22.19 6.63
C THR A 307 20.22 21.39 7.42
N ILE A 308 20.25 20.05 7.26
CA ILE A 308 21.19 19.19 7.97
C ILE A 308 22.64 19.53 7.59
N ASN A 309 22.93 19.73 6.32
CA ASN A 309 24.27 20.11 5.87
C ASN A 309 24.69 21.51 6.35
N ASP A 310 23.77 22.48 6.34
CA ASP A 310 24.03 23.82 6.86
C ASP A 310 24.32 23.79 8.37
N TYR A 311 23.58 22.96 9.13
CA TYR A 311 23.84 22.75 10.54
C TYR A 311 25.22 22.11 10.78
N ILE A 312 25.57 21.03 10.05
CA ILE A 312 26.88 20.38 10.15
C ILE A 312 28.02 21.38 9.88
N LYS A 313 27.88 22.24 8.87
CA LYS A 313 28.86 23.30 8.55
C LYS A 313 28.97 24.32 9.69
N LYS A 314 27.85 24.80 10.24
CA LYS A 314 27.83 25.74 11.38
C LYS A 314 28.54 25.17 12.60
N GLN A 315 28.50 23.85 12.82
CA GLN A 315 29.19 23.14 13.90
C GLN A 315 30.70 22.87 13.62
N GLY A 316 31.26 23.45 12.58
CA GLY A 316 32.69 23.30 12.23
C GLY A 316 32.99 22.04 11.41
N GLY A 317 31.97 21.41 10.81
CA GLY A 317 32.17 20.28 9.89
C GLY A 317 32.99 20.69 8.68
N LYS A 318 34.00 19.90 8.33
CA LYS A 318 34.80 20.09 7.11
C LYS A 318 34.00 19.74 5.87
N GLU A 319 34.49 20.11 4.69
CA GLU A 319 33.85 19.78 3.40
C GLU A 319 33.59 18.28 3.21
N ASP A 320 34.45 17.44 3.74
CA ASP A 320 34.30 15.99 3.74
C ASP A 320 33.19 15.49 4.71
N ALA A 321 32.61 16.33 5.55
CA ALA A 321 31.47 15.99 6.42
C ALA A 321 30.10 16.11 5.73
N ILE A 322 30.00 16.70 4.53
CA ILE A 322 28.74 16.86 3.80
C ILE A 322 28.06 15.50 3.59
N VAL A 323 26.79 15.39 3.97
CA VAL A 323 25.96 14.19 3.83
C VAL A 323 25.13 14.23 2.54
N SER A 324 24.87 13.07 1.94
CA SER A 324 23.97 12.93 0.80
C SER A 324 22.51 12.95 1.25
N GLY A 325 21.58 13.11 0.28
CA GLY A 325 20.16 13.02 0.57
C GLY A 325 19.77 11.68 1.20
N ASP A 326 20.35 10.57 0.77
CA ASP A 326 20.07 9.24 1.34
C ASP A 326 20.56 9.14 2.79
N ASP A 327 21.74 9.71 3.10
CA ASP A 327 22.25 9.74 4.46
C ASP A 327 21.31 10.50 5.42
N THR A 328 20.67 11.57 4.92
CA THR A 328 19.73 12.37 5.73
C THR A 328 18.39 11.70 5.96
N ARG A 329 18.08 10.65 5.22
CA ARG A 329 16.79 9.93 5.31
C ARG A 329 16.88 8.59 6.05
N GLU A 330 18.09 8.15 6.43
CA GLU A 330 18.24 6.92 7.23
C GLU A 330 17.60 7.11 8.61
N GLY A 331 16.60 6.28 8.94
CA GLY A 331 15.84 6.34 10.19
C GLY A 331 14.81 7.47 10.24
N LEU A 332 14.51 8.09 9.10
CA LEU A 332 13.49 9.13 8.98
C LEU A 332 12.10 8.51 8.91
N THR A 333 11.17 8.99 9.71
CA THR A 333 9.74 8.88 9.52
C THR A 333 9.18 10.28 9.32
N ALA A 334 8.49 10.52 8.19
CA ALA A 334 7.92 11.82 7.89
C ALA A 334 6.58 11.70 7.17
N VAL A 335 5.72 12.67 7.45
CA VAL A 335 4.45 12.89 6.72
C VAL A 335 4.50 14.28 6.11
N VAL A 336 4.35 14.37 4.80
CA VAL A 336 4.29 15.63 4.05
C VAL A 336 2.87 15.82 3.55
N TYR A 337 2.18 16.84 4.05
CA TYR A 337 0.80 17.12 3.73
C TYR A 337 0.64 18.55 3.22
N ILE A 338 0.13 18.69 2.00
CA ILE A 338 -0.10 19.99 1.35
C ILE A 338 -1.59 20.20 1.16
N LYS A 339 -2.08 21.38 1.57
CA LYS A 339 -3.41 21.86 1.20
C LYS A 339 -3.26 23.03 0.24
N MET A 340 -3.94 22.95 -0.90
CA MET A 340 -3.87 23.98 -1.92
C MET A 340 -5.21 24.14 -2.65
N PRO A 341 -5.45 25.27 -3.34
CA PRO A 341 -6.70 25.47 -4.08
C PRO A 341 -6.93 24.37 -5.10
N SER A 342 -8.11 23.72 -5.01
CA SER A 342 -8.44 22.55 -5.84
C SER A 342 -8.41 22.79 -7.34
N LYS A 343 -8.68 24.03 -7.78
CA LYS A 343 -8.62 24.45 -9.19
C LYS A 343 -7.20 24.45 -9.79
N GLU A 344 -6.17 24.47 -8.95
CA GLU A 344 -4.77 24.54 -9.35
C GLU A 344 -4.09 23.17 -9.33
N LEU A 345 -4.77 22.17 -8.77
CA LEU A 345 -4.22 20.81 -8.60
C LEU A 345 -4.01 20.11 -9.95
N GLN A 346 -2.80 19.59 -10.14
CA GLN A 346 -2.41 18.79 -11.29
C GLN A 346 -1.75 17.49 -10.80
N PHE A 347 -2.35 16.35 -11.14
CA PHE A 347 -1.77 15.05 -10.85
C PHE A 347 -1.28 14.37 -12.14
N GLU A 348 -0.21 13.59 -12.02
CA GLU A 348 0.21 12.71 -13.10
C GLU A 348 -0.70 11.46 -13.11
N GLY A 349 -1.64 11.39 -14.06
CA GLY A 349 -2.54 10.26 -14.27
C GLY A 349 -3.82 10.28 -13.43
N GLN A 350 -4.73 9.37 -13.80
CA GLN A 350 -6.08 9.26 -13.21
C GLN A 350 -6.07 8.78 -11.75
N THR A 351 -5.06 8.02 -11.35
CA THR A 351 -4.93 7.46 -9.99
C THR A 351 -4.51 8.50 -8.95
N LYS A 352 -4.16 9.73 -9.38
CA LYS A 352 -3.70 10.83 -8.52
C LYS A 352 -2.48 10.47 -7.65
N ALA A 353 -1.69 9.47 -8.08
CA ALA A 353 -0.59 8.91 -7.30
C ALA A 353 0.61 9.85 -7.12
N LYS A 354 0.74 10.88 -7.99
CA LYS A 354 1.86 11.80 -8.00
C LYS A 354 1.42 13.23 -8.30
N LEU A 355 1.89 14.20 -7.48
CA LEU A 355 1.64 15.63 -7.73
C LEU A 355 2.54 16.17 -8.83
N GLY A 356 1.92 16.76 -9.87
CA GLY A 356 2.60 17.32 -11.04
C GLY A 356 2.95 18.80 -10.95
N ASN A 357 2.33 19.56 -10.05
CA ASN A 357 2.52 21.00 -9.87
C ASN A 357 3.99 21.36 -9.56
N SER A 358 4.76 21.82 -10.53
CA SER A 358 6.20 22.09 -10.37
C SER A 358 6.51 23.24 -9.41
N GLU A 359 5.62 24.22 -9.29
CA GLU A 359 5.71 25.39 -8.42
C GLU A 359 5.67 25.03 -6.91
N ILE A 360 5.15 23.88 -6.56
CA ILE A 360 5.06 23.43 -5.16
C ILE A 360 6.44 23.06 -4.59
N ALA A 361 7.36 22.55 -5.41
CA ALA A 361 8.69 22.14 -4.93
C ALA A 361 9.47 23.29 -4.25
N PRO A 362 9.65 24.48 -4.87
CA PRO A 362 10.33 25.58 -4.21
C PRO A 362 9.57 26.14 -3.00
N ILE A 363 8.23 26.15 -3.02
CA ILE A 363 7.40 26.59 -1.90
C ILE A 363 7.68 25.71 -0.68
N VAL A 364 7.53 24.39 -0.83
CA VAL A 364 7.77 23.43 0.27
C VAL A 364 9.23 23.49 0.72
N GLN A 365 10.18 23.58 -0.23
CA GLN A 365 11.60 23.66 0.10
C GLN A 365 11.93 24.86 0.98
N THR A 366 11.44 26.05 0.64
CA THR A 366 11.69 27.28 1.42
C THR A 366 11.03 27.19 2.79
N THR A 367 9.73 26.85 2.81
CA THR A 367 8.95 26.79 4.06
C THR A 367 9.52 25.78 5.06
N VAL A 368 9.86 24.59 4.59
CA VAL A 368 10.42 23.53 5.45
C VAL A 368 11.83 23.90 5.92
N LYS A 369 12.66 24.45 5.02
CA LYS A 369 14.02 24.86 5.38
C LYS A 369 14.01 25.91 6.48
N GLU A 370 13.24 26.98 6.32
CA GLU A 370 13.15 28.06 7.31
C GLU A 370 12.67 27.54 8.67
N ALA A 371 11.61 26.74 8.68
CA ALA A 371 11.07 26.19 9.92
C ALA A 371 12.02 25.20 10.61
N MET A 372 12.74 24.38 9.83
CA MET A 372 13.74 23.47 10.38
C MET A 372 14.98 24.20 10.89
N ASP A 373 15.43 25.27 10.22
CA ASP A 373 16.55 26.08 10.69
C ASP A 373 16.20 26.74 12.05
N GLU A 374 15.00 27.28 12.19
CA GLU A 374 14.46 27.83 13.44
C GLU A 374 14.40 26.76 14.53
N TYR A 375 13.81 25.60 14.22
CA TYR A 375 13.74 24.48 15.18
C TYR A 375 15.12 24.01 15.65
N PHE A 376 16.11 23.95 14.76
CA PHE A 376 17.46 23.52 15.12
C PHE A 376 18.19 24.52 16.03
N GLU A 377 17.85 25.80 15.93
CA GLU A 377 18.36 26.84 16.84
C GLU A 377 17.72 26.75 18.23
N GLU A 378 16.42 26.48 18.28
CA GLU A 378 15.68 26.33 19.53
C GLU A 378 15.93 24.99 20.26
N HIS A 379 16.21 23.91 19.47
CA HIS A 379 16.36 22.54 19.98
C HIS A 379 17.72 21.94 19.60
N PRO A 380 18.84 22.46 20.14
CA PRO A 380 20.18 22.04 19.72
C PRO A 380 20.52 20.57 20.04
N SER A 381 19.86 19.95 21.02
CA SER A 381 20.00 18.51 21.33
C SER A 381 19.46 17.64 20.19
N ASP A 382 18.29 17.98 19.68
CA ASP A 382 17.62 17.24 18.64
C ASP A 382 18.34 17.42 17.30
N ALA A 383 18.74 18.67 16.98
CA ALA A 383 19.56 18.99 15.83
C ALA A 383 20.87 18.19 15.81
N ARG A 384 21.53 18.05 16.97
CA ARG A 384 22.73 17.24 17.11
C ARG A 384 22.45 15.76 16.85
N SER A 385 21.41 15.20 17.47
CA SER A 385 21.01 13.80 17.30
C SER A 385 20.71 13.45 15.84
N ILE A 386 20.01 14.34 15.13
CA ILE A 386 19.68 14.19 13.70
C ILE A 386 20.96 14.26 12.85
N ALA A 387 21.85 15.23 13.11
CA ALA A 387 23.10 15.37 12.40
C ALA A 387 24.04 14.17 12.63
N GLU A 388 24.17 13.70 13.88
CA GLU A 388 24.94 12.51 14.22
C GLU A 388 24.40 11.23 13.55
N LYS A 389 23.08 11.06 13.47
CA LYS A 389 22.44 9.96 12.75
C LYS A 389 22.81 10.00 11.26
N SER A 390 22.71 11.18 10.63
CA SER A 390 23.06 11.37 9.20
C SER A 390 24.55 11.14 8.93
N LEU A 391 25.45 11.62 9.81
CA LEU A 391 26.89 11.36 9.72
C LEU A 391 27.23 9.88 9.89
N LEU A 392 26.50 9.19 10.77
CA LEU A 392 26.65 7.75 10.97
C LEU A 392 26.21 6.98 9.73
N ALA A 393 25.10 7.37 9.10
CA ALA A 393 24.62 6.81 7.83
C ALA A 393 25.67 6.98 6.72
N LYS A 394 26.21 8.19 6.56
CA LYS A 394 27.32 8.47 5.63
C LYS A 394 28.53 7.56 5.88
N LYS A 395 28.96 7.43 7.14
CA LYS A 395 30.10 6.57 7.50
C LYS A 395 29.83 5.12 7.08
N ALA A 396 28.61 4.64 7.31
CA ALA A 396 28.20 3.29 6.89
C ALA A 396 28.22 3.13 5.37
N ARG A 397 27.67 4.08 4.63
CA ARG A 397 27.65 4.09 3.18
C ARG A 397 29.05 4.07 2.58
N LEU A 398 29.95 4.91 3.10
CA LEU A 398 31.35 4.95 2.64
C LEU A 398 32.11 3.65 2.95
N ALA A 399 31.87 3.06 4.14
CA ALA A 399 32.43 1.75 4.48
C ALA A 399 31.93 0.64 3.54
N ALA A 400 30.62 0.64 3.24
CA ALA A 400 30.02 -0.29 2.28
C ALA A 400 30.61 -0.11 0.86
N LYS A 401 30.80 1.13 0.41
CA LYS A 401 31.43 1.44 -0.88
C LYS A 401 32.87 0.96 -0.93
N ALA A 402 33.67 1.22 0.10
CA ALA A 402 35.05 0.77 0.18
C ALA A 402 35.16 -0.76 0.18
N ALA A 403 34.30 -1.46 0.94
CA ALA A 403 34.22 -2.91 0.95
C ALA A 403 33.89 -3.47 -0.45
N LYS A 404 32.93 -2.85 -1.16
CA LYS A 404 32.57 -3.22 -2.53
C LYS A 404 33.72 -3.01 -3.50
N GLU A 405 34.41 -1.87 -3.45
CA GLU A 405 35.56 -1.59 -4.31
C GLU A 405 36.69 -2.58 -4.06
N ALA A 406 36.93 -2.95 -2.80
CA ALA A 406 37.90 -3.99 -2.45
C ALA A 406 37.52 -5.36 -3.03
N ILE A 407 36.23 -5.69 -3.07
CA ILE A 407 35.71 -6.93 -3.67
C ILE A 407 35.86 -6.88 -5.20
N ILE A 408 35.53 -5.76 -5.84
CA ILE A 408 35.64 -5.56 -7.28
C ILE A 408 37.13 -5.63 -7.69
N ARG A 409 38.03 -4.98 -6.92
CA ARG A 409 39.49 -5.06 -7.17
C ARG A 409 40.04 -6.47 -7.00
N LYS A 410 39.61 -7.21 -5.97
CA LYS A 410 39.96 -8.64 -5.83
C LYS A 410 39.41 -9.49 -6.98
N GLY A 411 38.14 -9.28 -7.36
CA GLY A 411 37.54 -9.98 -8.49
C GLY A 411 38.15 -9.65 -9.85
N ALA A 412 38.62 -8.41 -10.05
CA ALA A 412 39.32 -8.01 -11.28
C ALA A 412 40.73 -8.60 -11.38
N LEU A 413 41.38 -8.90 -10.24
CA LEU A 413 42.70 -9.54 -10.18
C LEU A 413 42.64 -11.07 -10.26
N GLU A 414 41.51 -11.69 -9.87
CA GLU A 414 41.31 -13.14 -9.82
C GLU A 414 40.44 -13.70 -10.98
N GLY A 415 40.07 -12.86 -11.98
CA GLY A 415 39.17 -13.26 -13.08
C GLY A 415 37.76 -13.50 -12.56
N LEU A 416 36.91 -12.50 -12.69
CA LEU A 416 35.52 -12.42 -12.20
C LEU A 416 34.74 -13.74 -12.30
N GLY A 417 34.83 -14.56 -11.27
CA GLY A 417 33.95 -15.71 -11.07
C GLY A 417 32.69 -15.28 -10.33
N LEU A 418 31.55 -15.67 -10.85
CA LEU A 418 30.29 -15.70 -10.07
C LEU A 418 30.54 -16.47 -8.77
N PRO A 419 29.77 -16.25 -7.69
CA PRO A 419 29.97 -16.95 -6.43
C PRO A 419 30.12 -18.44 -6.65
N GLY A 420 31.16 -19.09 -6.10
CA GLY A 420 31.40 -20.51 -6.32
C GLY A 420 30.25 -21.44 -5.90
N LYS A 421 29.29 -20.90 -5.13
CA LYS A 421 28.03 -21.58 -4.74
C LYS A 421 26.94 -21.48 -5.81
N LEU A 422 27.01 -20.48 -6.71
CA LEU A 422 26.04 -20.30 -7.78
C LEU A 422 26.27 -21.34 -8.89
N ALA A 423 25.25 -22.15 -9.13
CA ALA A 423 25.17 -22.93 -10.35
C ALA A 423 24.36 -22.14 -11.37
N ASP A 424 25.02 -21.34 -12.20
CA ASP A 424 24.36 -20.44 -13.16
C ASP A 424 23.66 -21.18 -14.30
N CYS A 425 22.78 -20.50 -15.02
CA CYS A 425 22.11 -20.99 -16.23
C CYS A 425 22.88 -20.53 -17.49
N GLN A 426 22.55 -21.14 -18.62
CA GLN A 426 23.14 -20.82 -19.93
C GLN A 426 22.50 -19.59 -20.57
N GLU A 427 21.19 -19.33 -20.26
CA GLU A 427 20.42 -18.20 -20.77
C GLU A 427 20.98 -16.89 -20.22
N LYS A 428 21.04 -15.88 -21.07
CA LYS A 428 21.52 -14.53 -20.72
C LYS A 428 20.42 -13.47 -20.72
N ASP A 429 19.26 -13.79 -21.34
CA ASP A 429 18.08 -12.92 -21.27
C ASP A 429 17.45 -13.02 -19.87
N PRO A 430 17.47 -11.93 -19.08
CA PRO A 430 16.88 -11.93 -17.74
C PRO A 430 15.41 -12.35 -17.73
N ALA A 431 14.65 -12.01 -18.78
CA ALA A 431 13.22 -12.31 -18.88
C ALA A 431 12.94 -13.82 -18.97
N GLN A 432 13.90 -14.58 -19.46
CA GLN A 432 13.82 -16.05 -19.59
C GLN A 432 14.59 -16.79 -18.50
N SER A 433 15.36 -16.07 -17.67
CA SER A 433 16.22 -16.65 -16.65
C SER A 433 15.59 -16.66 -15.27
N GLU A 434 15.82 -17.72 -14.50
CA GLU A 434 15.30 -17.94 -13.16
C GLU A 434 16.42 -18.23 -12.17
N LEU A 435 16.35 -17.64 -10.98
CA LEU A 435 17.26 -17.92 -9.86
C LEU A 435 16.47 -18.55 -8.71
N TYR A 436 16.83 -19.78 -8.35
CA TYR A 436 16.32 -20.42 -7.14
C TYR A 436 17.26 -20.19 -5.96
N LEU A 437 16.72 -19.63 -4.88
CA LEU A 437 17.39 -19.51 -3.59
C LEU A 437 17.00 -20.72 -2.75
N VAL A 438 17.92 -21.64 -2.55
CA VAL A 438 17.64 -22.95 -1.95
C VAL A 438 18.30 -23.07 -0.59
N GLU A 439 17.58 -23.57 0.39
CA GLU A 439 18.09 -23.84 1.73
C GLU A 439 19.02 -25.04 1.75
N GLY A 440 20.23 -24.84 2.25
CA GLY A 440 21.19 -25.90 2.52
C GLY A 440 21.84 -26.54 1.29
N ASN A 441 22.87 -27.31 1.54
CA ASN A 441 23.62 -28.02 0.48
C ASN A 441 22.89 -29.28 -0.01
N SER A 442 22.08 -29.92 0.82
CA SER A 442 21.37 -31.16 0.45
C SER A 442 20.31 -30.88 -0.60
N ALA A 443 19.34 -29.98 -0.27
CA ALA A 443 18.32 -29.58 -1.22
C ALA A 443 18.92 -28.84 -2.43
N GLY A 444 19.98 -28.03 -2.21
CA GLY A 444 20.77 -27.42 -3.29
C GLY A 444 21.42 -28.43 -4.25
N GLY A 445 21.82 -29.59 -3.76
CA GLY A 445 22.35 -30.69 -4.57
C GLY A 445 21.27 -31.32 -5.47
N SER A 446 20.11 -31.66 -4.88
CA SER A 446 18.95 -32.19 -5.62
C SER A 446 18.44 -31.18 -6.66
N ALA A 447 18.36 -29.90 -6.28
CA ALA A 447 17.93 -28.82 -7.19
C ALA A 447 18.91 -28.63 -8.37
N LYS A 448 20.24 -28.67 -8.11
CA LYS A 448 21.27 -28.59 -9.16
C LYS A 448 21.20 -29.75 -10.15
N GLN A 449 20.82 -30.95 -9.68
CA GLN A 449 20.65 -32.12 -10.54
C GLN A 449 19.35 -32.09 -11.32
N GLY A 450 18.25 -31.66 -10.67
CA GLY A 450 16.89 -31.66 -11.25
C GLY A 450 16.60 -30.49 -12.17
N ARG A 451 17.33 -29.37 -12.09
CA ARG A 451 17.04 -28.14 -12.84
C ARG A 451 17.20 -28.27 -14.36
N ASP A 452 16.52 -27.46 -15.11
CA ASP A 452 16.87 -27.17 -16.49
C ASP A 452 18.05 -26.17 -16.53
N ARG A 453 19.23 -26.64 -16.92
CA ARG A 453 20.46 -25.83 -16.97
C ARG A 453 20.41 -24.70 -18.00
N LYS A 454 19.46 -24.77 -18.93
CA LYS A 454 19.30 -23.74 -19.96
C LYS A 454 18.91 -22.41 -19.34
N PHE A 455 17.91 -22.38 -18.46
CA PHE A 455 17.34 -21.13 -17.94
C PHE A 455 17.24 -21.04 -16.41
N GLN A 456 17.53 -22.13 -15.66
CA GLN A 456 17.44 -22.15 -14.19
C GLN A 456 18.81 -22.12 -13.54
N ALA A 457 19.04 -21.13 -12.69
CA ALA A 457 20.21 -21.00 -11.82
C ALA A 457 19.85 -21.39 -10.39
N ILE A 458 20.80 -21.95 -9.64
CA ILE A 458 20.64 -22.34 -8.25
C ILE A 458 21.70 -21.67 -7.39
N LEU A 459 21.27 -20.95 -6.35
CA LEU A 459 22.12 -20.44 -5.29
C LEU A 459 21.73 -21.13 -3.97
N ALA A 460 22.62 -21.99 -3.46
CA ALA A 460 22.42 -22.66 -2.18
C ALA A 460 22.89 -21.74 -1.03
N LEU A 461 22.00 -21.48 -0.09
CA LEU A 461 22.28 -20.69 1.12
C LEU A 461 22.66 -21.63 2.27
N ARG A 462 23.70 -21.30 3.02
CA ARG A 462 24.18 -22.12 4.14
C ARG A 462 23.58 -21.63 5.46
N GLY A 463 22.45 -22.18 5.85
CA GLY A 463 21.77 -21.86 7.11
C GLY A 463 21.06 -20.50 7.10
N LYS A 464 20.73 -20.00 8.28
CA LYS A 464 19.98 -18.75 8.47
C LYS A 464 20.79 -17.55 8.00
N VAL A 465 20.18 -16.71 7.18
CA VAL A 465 20.80 -15.45 6.73
C VAL A 465 20.68 -14.37 7.82
N LEU A 466 21.47 -13.31 7.70
CA LEU A 466 21.47 -12.19 8.63
C LEU A 466 20.08 -11.51 8.67
N ASN A 467 19.60 -11.20 9.86
CA ASN A 467 18.39 -10.37 10.03
C ASN A 467 18.68 -8.92 9.66
N THR A 468 18.26 -8.51 8.48
CA THR A 468 18.54 -7.20 7.90
C THR A 468 17.68 -6.08 8.47
N GLU A 469 16.62 -6.38 9.22
CA GLU A 469 15.86 -5.39 10.00
C GLU A 469 16.72 -4.74 11.09
N ARG A 470 17.72 -5.48 11.60
CA ARG A 470 18.60 -5.05 12.70
C ARG A 470 20.03 -4.71 12.26
N ALA A 471 20.33 -4.92 11.00
CA ALA A 471 21.69 -4.80 10.49
C ALA A 471 21.84 -3.59 9.58
N ARG A 472 22.99 -2.92 9.71
CA ARG A 472 23.39 -1.85 8.80
C ARG A 472 23.90 -2.42 7.48
N LEU A 473 23.87 -1.62 6.42
CA LEU A 473 24.24 -2.03 5.07
C LEU A 473 25.68 -2.58 4.98
N ASP A 474 26.64 -2.01 5.75
CA ASP A 474 28.00 -2.50 5.81
C ASP A 474 28.07 -3.97 6.28
N LYS A 475 27.30 -4.30 7.32
CA LYS A 475 27.24 -5.67 7.86
C LYS A 475 26.52 -6.65 6.92
N ILE A 476 25.53 -6.17 6.19
CA ILE A 476 24.82 -6.96 5.17
C ILE A 476 25.78 -7.38 4.05
N ILE A 477 26.61 -6.44 3.57
CA ILE A 477 27.58 -6.71 2.49
C ILE A 477 28.77 -7.58 2.98
N GLU A 478 29.13 -7.50 4.25
CA GLU A 478 30.13 -8.37 4.86
C GLU A 478 29.64 -9.82 5.03
N PHE A 479 28.32 -10.02 5.17
CA PHE A 479 27.74 -11.35 5.38
C PHE A 479 27.76 -12.18 4.08
N ALA A 480 28.50 -13.28 4.09
CA ALA A 480 28.84 -14.06 2.88
C ALA A 480 27.61 -14.47 2.03
N GLU A 481 26.54 -14.95 2.66
CA GLU A 481 25.36 -15.45 1.94
C GLU A 481 24.59 -14.32 1.23
N LEU A 482 24.44 -13.15 1.87
CA LEU A 482 23.76 -11.99 1.27
C LEU A 482 24.65 -11.32 0.23
N LYS A 483 25.96 -11.27 0.47
CA LYS A 483 26.95 -10.82 -0.52
C LYS A 483 26.88 -11.66 -1.80
N ASP A 484 26.89 -13.00 -1.67
CA ASP A 484 26.78 -13.92 -2.80
C ASP A 484 25.46 -13.72 -3.56
N LEU A 485 24.35 -13.47 -2.82
CA LEU A 485 23.04 -13.16 -3.40
C LEU A 485 23.07 -11.85 -4.21
N VAL A 486 23.62 -10.76 -3.65
CA VAL A 486 23.72 -9.46 -4.36
C VAL A 486 24.56 -9.58 -5.63
N ILE A 487 25.68 -10.33 -5.57
CA ILE A 487 26.53 -10.58 -6.73
C ILE A 487 25.79 -11.44 -7.78
N ALA A 488 25.07 -12.47 -7.36
CA ALA A 488 24.29 -13.32 -8.25
C ALA A 488 23.19 -12.54 -8.98
N LEU A 489 22.47 -11.65 -8.28
CA LEU A 489 21.44 -10.80 -8.87
C LEU A 489 22.00 -9.78 -9.87
N GLY A 490 23.21 -9.28 -9.66
CA GLY A 490 23.91 -8.38 -10.59
C GLY A 490 23.44 -6.92 -10.56
N MET A 491 22.37 -6.59 -9.88
CA MET A 491 21.76 -5.25 -9.85
C MET A 491 22.39 -4.28 -8.83
N GLY A 492 23.28 -4.78 -7.95
CA GLY A 492 23.86 -3.98 -6.86
C GLY A 492 22.92 -3.84 -5.66
N ILE A 493 23.28 -2.94 -4.73
CA ILE A 493 22.51 -2.65 -3.51
C ILE A 493 22.77 -1.20 -3.07
N GLY A 494 21.79 -0.53 -2.47
CA GLY A 494 21.87 0.88 -2.04
C GLY A 494 22.16 1.80 -3.24
N GLU A 495 23.03 2.81 -3.09
CA GLU A 495 23.33 3.79 -4.15
C GLU A 495 23.83 3.21 -5.48
N THR A 496 24.26 1.95 -5.47
CA THR A 496 24.77 1.28 -6.69
C THR A 496 23.72 0.42 -7.35
N MET A 497 22.51 0.42 -6.82
CA MET A 497 21.42 -0.36 -7.35
C MET A 497 20.99 0.16 -8.73
N ASN A 498 20.92 -0.78 -9.67
CA ASN A 498 20.42 -0.54 -11.00
C ASN A 498 19.51 -1.71 -11.41
N PRO A 499 18.19 -1.55 -11.36
CA PRO A 499 17.22 -2.59 -11.68
C PRO A 499 17.39 -3.16 -13.09
N GLU A 500 17.87 -2.37 -14.07
CA GLU A 500 18.08 -2.81 -15.45
C GLU A 500 19.18 -3.89 -15.56
N LYS A 501 20.04 -4.00 -14.53
CA LYS A 501 21.10 -5.01 -14.47
C LYS A 501 20.69 -6.30 -13.77
N LEU A 502 19.43 -6.43 -13.38
CA LEU A 502 18.92 -7.66 -12.77
C LEU A 502 19.07 -8.82 -13.75
N ARG A 503 19.77 -9.87 -13.32
CA ARG A 503 20.12 -11.02 -14.19
C ARG A 503 18.99 -12.04 -14.33
N TYR A 504 18.01 -12.03 -13.45
CA TYR A 504 16.92 -13.01 -13.41
C TYR A 504 15.60 -12.31 -13.12
N HIS A 505 14.65 -12.37 -14.04
CA HIS A 505 13.30 -11.82 -13.83
C HIS A 505 12.37 -12.79 -13.10
N ARG A 506 12.89 -13.91 -12.61
CA ARG A 506 12.24 -14.79 -11.64
C ARG A 506 13.23 -15.19 -10.56
N VAL A 507 13.12 -14.58 -9.41
CA VAL A 507 13.87 -14.92 -8.20
C VAL A 507 12.94 -15.71 -7.31
N ILE A 508 13.24 -16.98 -7.07
CA ILE A 508 12.33 -17.93 -6.45
C ILE A 508 12.93 -18.41 -5.13
N ILE A 509 12.28 -18.07 -4.02
CA ILE A 509 12.64 -18.59 -2.70
C ILE A 509 12.08 -20.00 -2.57
N MET A 510 12.94 -20.99 -2.34
CA MET A 510 12.61 -22.38 -2.20
C MET A 510 13.26 -22.95 -0.93
N THR A 511 12.51 -22.92 0.17
CA THR A 511 12.91 -23.36 1.51
C THR A 511 12.12 -24.59 1.94
N ASP A 512 12.61 -25.30 2.92
CA ASP A 512 11.94 -26.45 3.52
C ASP A 512 10.58 -26.05 4.14
N ALA A 513 9.65 -27.00 4.24
CA ALA A 513 8.31 -26.77 4.81
C ALA A 513 8.31 -26.96 6.34
N ASP A 514 9.39 -26.60 7.00
CA ASP A 514 9.55 -26.65 8.45
C ASP A 514 9.73 -25.24 9.06
N VAL A 515 9.88 -25.17 10.37
CA VAL A 515 9.99 -23.89 11.11
C VAL A 515 11.29 -23.14 10.76
N ASP A 516 12.37 -23.84 10.42
CA ASP A 516 13.63 -23.23 10.03
C ASP A 516 13.57 -22.65 8.62
N GLY A 517 12.96 -23.38 7.68
CA GLY A 517 12.72 -22.92 6.32
C GLY A 517 11.77 -21.72 6.27
N GLU A 518 10.71 -21.71 7.09
CA GLU A 518 9.82 -20.54 7.25
C GLU A 518 10.58 -19.32 7.79
N HIS A 519 11.52 -19.53 8.72
CA HIS A 519 12.35 -18.46 9.25
C HIS A 519 13.33 -17.92 8.20
N ILE A 520 13.97 -18.78 7.42
CA ILE A 520 14.88 -18.38 6.33
C ILE A 520 14.09 -17.59 5.27
N ARG A 521 12.89 -18.06 4.90
CA ARG A 521 11.99 -17.35 4.00
C ARG A 521 11.66 -15.94 4.53
N THR A 522 11.32 -15.81 5.79
CA THR A 522 11.03 -14.52 6.43
C THR A 522 12.25 -13.59 6.41
N LEU A 523 13.45 -14.11 6.69
CA LEU A 523 14.70 -13.34 6.62
C LEU A 523 14.99 -12.83 5.21
N LEU A 524 14.80 -13.67 4.19
CA LEU A 524 14.97 -13.30 2.78
C LEU A 524 13.93 -12.25 2.36
N LEU A 525 12.66 -12.43 2.74
CA LEU A 525 11.61 -11.44 2.47
C LEU A 525 11.94 -10.10 3.12
N THR A 526 12.46 -10.10 4.37
CA THR A 526 12.93 -8.89 5.04
C THR A 526 14.05 -8.21 4.25
N PHE A 527 15.02 -8.99 3.77
CA PHE A 527 16.12 -8.47 2.94
C PHE A 527 15.62 -7.83 1.65
N PHE A 528 14.77 -8.51 0.87
CA PHE A 528 14.21 -7.95 -0.36
C PHE A 528 13.35 -6.72 -0.08
N PHE A 529 12.52 -6.75 0.95
CA PHE A 529 11.66 -5.62 1.30
C PHE A 529 12.45 -4.37 1.70
N ARG A 530 13.54 -4.52 2.49
CA ARG A 530 14.33 -3.40 3.01
C ARG A 530 15.39 -2.88 2.04
N HIS A 531 15.97 -3.75 1.22
CA HIS A 531 17.19 -3.41 0.48
C HIS A 531 17.08 -3.58 -1.04
N LEU A 532 16.08 -4.30 -1.53
CA LEU A 532 15.83 -4.52 -2.96
C LEU A 532 14.32 -4.49 -3.27
N PRO A 533 13.59 -3.42 -2.86
CA PRO A 533 12.14 -3.34 -3.06
C PRO A 533 11.74 -3.38 -4.54
N GLU A 534 12.64 -3.01 -5.46
CA GLU A 534 12.41 -3.03 -6.91
C GLU A 534 12.22 -4.45 -7.44
N VAL A 535 12.80 -5.46 -6.79
CA VAL A 535 12.59 -6.88 -7.16
C VAL A 535 11.14 -7.29 -6.85
N ILE A 536 10.55 -6.72 -5.79
CA ILE A 536 9.14 -6.95 -5.43
C ILE A 536 8.21 -6.15 -6.34
N SER A 537 8.44 -4.84 -6.46
CA SER A 537 7.59 -3.94 -7.27
C SER A 537 7.63 -4.27 -8.76
N GLY A 538 8.78 -4.72 -9.28
CA GLY A 538 8.92 -5.25 -10.63
C GLY A 538 8.25 -6.62 -10.84
N GLY A 539 7.77 -7.25 -9.77
CA GLY A 539 7.10 -8.55 -9.82
C GLY A 539 8.02 -9.73 -10.10
N TYR A 540 9.30 -9.62 -9.73
CA TYR A 540 10.33 -10.63 -9.99
C TYR A 540 10.54 -11.61 -8.85
N LEU A 541 9.94 -11.39 -7.65
CA LEU A 541 10.11 -12.25 -6.49
C LEU A 541 8.95 -13.23 -6.34
N TYR A 542 9.29 -14.50 -6.14
CA TYR A 542 8.35 -15.61 -6.00
C TYR A 542 8.73 -16.53 -4.84
N ILE A 543 7.73 -17.25 -4.31
CA ILE A 543 7.91 -18.33 -3.34
C ILE A 543 7.45 -19.63 -4.00
N ALA A 544 8.31 -20.63 -4.06
CA ALA A 544 7.96 -21.95 -4.53
C ALA A 544 7.02 -22.64 -3.52
N GLN A 545 6.05 -23.38 -4.03
CA GLN A 545 5.11 -24.16 -3.25
C GLN A 545 5.36 -25.65 -3.56
N PRO A 546 6.28 -26.33 -2.86
CA PRO A 546 6.47 -27.77 -3.01
C PRO A 546 5.26 -28.52 -2.44
N PRO A 547 4.97 -29.75 -2.91
CA PRO A 547 3.91 -30.57 -2.33
C PRO A 547 4.28 -31.00 -0.90
N LEU A 548 3.27 -31.07 -0.03
CA LEU A 548 3.42 -31.54 1.34
C LEU A 548 3.32 -33.08 1.44
N TYR A 549 2.60 -33.72 0.50
CA TYR A 549 2.37 -35.16 0.52
C TYR A 549 2.57 -35.79 -0.86
N LYS A 550 3.07 -37.03 -0.85
CA LYS A 550 2.98 -37.97 -1.96
C LYS A 550 2.03 -39.08 -1.56
N LEU A 551 0.98 -39.28 -2.35
CA LEU A 551 0.05 -40.40 -2.23
C LEU A 551 0.36 -41.41 -3.33
N GLN A 552 0.56 -42.67 -2.99
CA GLN A 552 0.87 -43.71 -3.96
C GLN A 552 0.01 -44.93 -3.76
N LEU A 553 -0.75 -45.31 -4.78
CA LEU A 553 -1.47 -46.57 -4.86
C LEU A 553 -1.05 -47.30 -6.14
N ALA A 554 -0.25 -48.35 -5.99
CA ALA A 554 0.35 -49.08 -7.12
C ALA A 554 1.16 -48.14 -8.04
N LYS A 555 0.71 -47.92 -9.29
CA LYS A 555 1.33 -47.01 -10.24
C LYS A 555 0.75 -45.59 -10.22
N ASP A 556 -0.37 -45.37 -9.53
CA ASP A 556 -0.97 -44.03 -9.39
C ASP A 556 -0.22 -43.24 -8.31
N ILE A 557 0.48 -42.19 -8.70
CA ILE A 557 1.22 -41.28 -7.83
C ILE A 557 0.60 -39.92 -7.95
N ARG A 558 0.18 -39.33 -6.81
CA ARG A 558 -0.38 -37.98 -6.74
C ARG A 558 0.40 -37.14 -5.71
N TYR A 559 0.71 -35.92 -6.10
CA TYR A 559 1.32 -34.94 -5.21
C TYR A 559 0.25 -33.97 -4.72
N VAL A 560 0.30 -33.61 -3.43
CA VAL A 560 -0.77 -32.90 -2.73
C VAL A 560 -0.17 -31.77 -1.90
N TYR A 561 -0.82 -30.63 -1.91
CA TYR A 561 -0.28 -29.37 -1.40
C TYR A 561 -0.93 -28.91 -0.08
N SER A 562 -1.97 -29.61 0.40
CA SER A 562 -2.63 -29.31 1.69
C SER A 562 -3.26 -30.55 2.31
N ASP A 563 -3.49 -30.50 3.65
CA ASP A 563 -4.19 -31.57 4.36
C ASP A 563 -5.61 -31.80 3.82
N ASN A 564 -6.34 -30.70 3.58
CA ASN A 564 -7.70 -30.78 3.02
C ASN A 564 -7.74 -31.46 1.64
N GLU A 565 -6.75 -31.17 0.81
CA GLU A 565 -6.62 -31.79 -0.50
C GLU A 565 -6.27 -33.27 -0.37
N ARG A 566 -5.36 -33.64 0.55
CA ARG A 566 -5.03 -35.03 0.86
C ARG A 566 -6.29 -35.82 1.22
N ASP A 567 -7.08 -35.30 2.16
CA ASP A 567 -8.26 -35.98 2.67
C ASP A 567 -9.33 -36.13 1.58
N ARG A 568 -9.50 -35.10 0.75
CA ARG A 568 -10.40 -35.13 -0.43
C ARG A 568 -9.96 -36.19 -1.45
N ILE A 569 -8.66 -36.29 -1.75
CA ILE A 569 -8.13 -37.27 -2.70
C ILE A 569 -8.23 -38.69 -2.12
N LEU A 570 -7.96 -38.87 -0.84
CA LEU A 570 -8.13 -40.16 -0.19
C LEU A 570 -9.58 -40.67 -0.26
N GLN A 571 -10.57 -39.78 -0.17
CA GLN A 571 -11.98 -40.11 -0.34
C GLN A 571 -12.33 -40.58 -1.77
N GLN A 572 -11.58 -40.19 -2.79
CA GLN A 572 -11.81 -40.63 -4.17
C GLN A 572 -11.39 -42.08 -4.44
N TYR A 573 -10.51 -42.65 -3.57
CA TYR A 573 -10.14 -44.05 -3.67
C TYR A 573 -11.27 -44.97 -3.13
N PRO A 574 -11.49 -46.16 -3.74
CA PRO A 574 -12.46 -47.13 -3.25
C PRO A 574 -12.22 -47.47 -1.76
N ALA A 575 -13.30 -47.60 -0.99
CA ALA A 575 -13.23 -47.78 0.46
C ALA A 575 -12.27 -48.90 0.89
N GLY A 576 -12.26 -50.04 0.20
CA GLY A 576 -11.36 -51.17 0.51
C GLY A 576 -9.89 -50.98 0.05
N LYS A 577 -9.55 -49.86 -0.61
CA LYS A 577 -8.17 -49.55 -1.05
C LYS A 577 -7.57 -48.36 -0.34
N ARG A 578 -8.34 -47.62 0.44
CA ARG A 578 -7.87 -46.39 1.13
C ARG A 578 -6.73 -46.66 2.12
N GLU A 579 -6.84 -47.75 2.86
CA GLU A 579 -5.82 -48.19 3.84
C GLU A 579 -4.54 -48.69 3.17
N SER A 580 -4.59 -49.00 1.86
CA SER A 580 -3.44 -49.48 1.09
C SER A 580 -2.72 -48.34 0.37
N VAL A 581 -3.18 -47.07 0.50
CA VAL A 581 -2.51 -45.90 -0.07
C VAL A 581 -1.29 -45.58 0.76
N TYR A 582 -0.10 -45.69 0.18
CA TYR A 582 1.12 -45.21 0.81
C TYR A 582 1.14 -43.67 0.82
N ILE A 583 1.25 -43.11 2.02
CA ILE A 583 1.29 -41.66 2.25
C ILE A 583 2.69 -41.31 2.75
N GLN A 584 3.42 -40.51 1.97
CA GLN A 584 4.68 -39.92 2.39
C GLN A 584 4.47 -38.43 2.62
N ARG A 585 4.77 -37.93 3.81
CA ARG A 585 4.84 -36.49 4.11
C ARG A 585 6.26 -36.02 3.86
N TYR A 586 6.39 -34.91 3.13
CA TYR A 586 7.68 -34.25 2.94
C TYR A 586 7.84 -33.16 4.00
N LYS A 587 8.86 -33.27 4.84
CA LYS A 587 9.24 -32.24 5.83
C LYS A 587 10.26 -31.25 5.25
N GLY A 588 11.06 -31.69 4.29
CA GLY A 588 12.06 -30.86 3.64
C GLY A 588 12.30 -31.27 2.19
N LEU A 589 12.83 -30.33 1.41
CA LEU A 589 13.19 -30.51 0.00
C LEU A 589 14.30 -31.56 -0.20
N GLY A 590 15.13 -31.77 0.84
CA GLY A 590 16.17 -32.79 0.85
C GLY A 590 15.64 -34.23 0.84
N GLU A 591 14.36 -34.45 1.17
CA GLU A 591 13.67 -35.74 1.08
C GLU A 591 13.21 -36.09 -0.35
N MET A 592 13.21 -35.09 -1.25
CA MET A 592 12.88 -35.29 -2.66
C MET A 592 14.15 -35.60 -3.47
N ASN A 593 14.07 -36.59 -4.32
CA ASN A 593 15.08 -36.77 -5.34
C ASN A 593 14.98 -35.72 -6.45
N ALA A 594 15.98 -35.64 -7.31
CA ALA A 594 16.09 -34.62 -8.36
C ALA A 594 14.88 -34.63 -9.33
N GLU A 595 14.39 -35.82 -9.69
CA GLU A 595 13.24 -36.00 -10.58
C GLU A 595 11.93 -35.56 -9.93
N GLN A 596 11.72 -35.90 -8.67
CA GLN A 596 10.54 -35.46 -7.91
C GLN A 596 10.52 -33.93 -7.77
N LEU A 597 11.66 -33.32 -7.41
CA LEU A 597 11.79 -31.87 -7.26
C LEU A 597 11.56 -31.15 -8.59
N TRP A 598 12.08 -31.69 -9.69
CA TRP A 598 11.80 -31.18 -11.02
C TRP A 598 10.30 -31.23 -11.33
N THR A 599 9.70 -32.41 -11.26
CA THR A 599 8.33 -32.65 -11.71
C THR A 599 7.29 -31.83 -10.91
N THR A 600 7.53 -31.59 -9.62
CA THR A 600 6.56 -30.97 -8.73
C THR A 600 6.78 -29.49 -8.49
N THR A 601 8.05 -29.01 -8.51
CA THR A 601 8.41 -27.71 -7.95
C THR A 601 9.20 -26.83 -8.91
N MET A 602 9.95 -27.43 -9.86
CA MET A 602 10.82 -26.65 -10.75
C MET A 602 10.37 -26.61 -12.20
N ASN A 603 9.65 -27.62 -12.70
CA ASN A 603 9.12 -27.64 -14.06
C ASN A 603 8.07 -26.53 -14.26
N PRO A 604 8.27 -25.59 -15.18
CA PRO A 604 7.32 -24.50 -15.45
C PRO A 604 5.89 -24.92 -15.73
N GLU A 605 5.68 -26.13 -16.27
CA GLU A 605 4.35 -26.64 -16.62
C GLU A 605 3.53 -27.08 -15.39
N ASN A 606 4.20 -27.56 -14.32
CA ASN A 606 3.53 -28.22 -13.21
C ASN A 606 3.71 -27.50 -11.87
N ARG A 607 4.72 -26.62 -11.76
CA ARG A 607 5.06 -25.95 -10.50
C ARG A 607 4.02 -24.92 -10.11
N VAL A 608 3.86 -24.73 -8.79
CA VAL A 608 3.07 -23.66 -8.22
C VAL A 608 4.00 -22.62 -7.61
N LEU A 609 3.92 -21.38 -8.09
CA LEU A 609 4.67 -20.24 -7.57
C LEU A 609 3.70 -19.19 -7.01
N LYS A 610 3.96 -18.70 -5.81
CA LYS A 610 3.27 -17.56 -5.22
C LYS A 610 4.12 -16.31 -5.47
N ARG A 611 3.59 -15.37 -6.27
CA ARG A 611 4.22 -14.06 -6.48
C ARG A 611 4.14 -13.24 -5.21
N VAL A 612 5.24 -12.60 -4.85
CA VAL A 612 5.29 -11.67 -3.72
C VAL A 612 4.87 -10.29 -4.22
N THR A 613 3.86 -9.70 -3.58
CA THR A 613 3.37 -8.35 -3.85
C THR A 613 3.47 -7.50 -2.58
N ASN A 614 3.53 -6.19 -2.74
CA ASN A 614 3.52 -5.24 -1.65
C ASN A 614 2.36 -4.26 -1.86
N ASP A 615 1.15 -4.74 -1.58
CA ASP A 615 -0.09 -3.97 -1.78
C ASP A 615 -0.32 -2.96 -0.63
N ASP A 616 0.39 -3.13 0.49
CA ASP A 616 0.30 -2.31 1.70
C ASP A 616 1.69 -2.19 2.35
N ALA A 617 2.47 -1.21 1.88
CA ALA A 617 3.85 -1.01 2.34
C ALA A 617 3.93 -0.65 3.84
N GLU A 618 2.97 0.12 4.34
CA GLU A 618 2.91 0.50 5.76
C GLU A 618 2.67 -0.72 6.66
N ARG A 619 1.69 -1.54 6.31
CA ARG A 619 1.42 -2.78 7.04
C ARG A 619 2.58 -3.76 6.97
N ALA A 620 3.25 -3.86 5.82
CA ALA A 620 4.45 -4.68 5.66
C ALA A 620 5.58 -4.17 6.56
N ASP A 621 5.83 -2.85 6.61
CA ASP A 621 6.81 -2.24 7.51
C ASP A 621 6.53 -2.57 8.97
N GLN A 622 5.29 -2.37 9.43
CA GLN A 622 4.86 -2.69 10.79
C GLN A 622 5.06 -4.17 11.14
N VAL A 623 4.71 -5.08 10.21
CA VAL A 623 4.86 -6.53 10.41
C VAL A 623 6.33 -6.92 10.47
N PHE A 624 7.18 -6.44 9.55
CA PHE A 624 8.61 -6.73 9.59
C PHE A 624 9.27 -6.15 10.85
N ASN A 625 8.96 -4.92 11.23
CA ASN A 625 9.47 -4.32 12.46
C ASN A 625 9.02 -5.10 13.71
N MET A 626 7.75 -5.52 13.78
CA MET A 626 7.21 -6.30 14.89
C MET A 626 7.85 -7.69 15.00
N LEU A 627 7.97 -8.42 13.88
CA LEU A 627 8.47 -9.78 13.87
C LEU A 627 10.00 -9.83 13.93
N MET A 628 10.69 -8.95 13.23
CA MET A 628 12.14 -8.99 13.00
C MET A 628 12.91 -7.88 13.72
N GLY A 629 12.22 -6.84 14.22
CA GLY A 629 12.79 -5.70 14.93
C GLY A 629 13.43 -6.07 16.28
N LYS A 630 14.05 -5.08 16.95
CA LYS A 630 14.75 -5.27 18.23
C LYS A 630 13.80 -5.54 19.40
N GLU A 631 12.62 -4.92 19.38
CA GLU A 631 11.65 -4.97 20.48
C GLU A 631 11.03 -6.37 20.64
N VAL A 632 11.11 -6.91 21.86
CA VAL A 632 10.53 -8.22 22.21
C VAL A 632 9.04 -8.15 22.54
N PRO A 633 8.54 -7.12 23.28
CA PRO A 633 7.14 -7.09 23.71
C PRO A 633 6.11 -7.12 22.56
N PRO A 634 6.27 -6.38 21.43
CA PRO A 634 5.35 -6.45 20.30
C PRO A 634 5.27 -7.85 19.71
N ARG A 635 6.43 -8.50 19.52
CA ARG A 635 6.53 -9.88 18.99
C ARG A 635 5.87 -10.89 19.92
N LYS A 636 6.12 -10.78 21.23
CA LYS A 636 5.49 -11.64 22.23
C LYS A 636 3.97 -11.51 22.22
N ARG A 637 3.45 -10.27 22.14
CA ARG A 637 2.01 -10.01 22.04
C ARG A 637 1.41 -10.61 20.78
N PHE A 638 2.08 -10.43 19.63
CA PHE A 638 1.65 -11.03 18.37
C PHE A 638 1.53 -12.56 18.47
N ILE A 639 2.57 -13.23 18.99
CA ILE A 639 2.57 -14.69 19.19
C ILE A 639 1.40 -15.10 20.10
N GLN A 640 1.19 -14.43 21.23
CA GLN A 640 0.11 -14.74 22.17
C GLN A 640 -1.28 -14.55 21.54
N THR A 641 -1.46 -13.48 20.77
CA THR A 641 -2.76 -13.16 20.15
C THR A 641 -3.11 -14.15 19.03
N HIS A 642 -2.10 -14.64 18.29
CA HIS A 642 -2.29 -15.53 17.14
C HIS A 642 -1.98 -16.99 17.43
N ALA A 643 -1.70 -17.36 18.69
CA ALA A 643 -1.32 -18.73 19.06
C ALA A 643 -2.37 -19.78 18.67
N LYS A 644 -3.67 -19.42 18.70
CA LYS A 644 -4.77 -20.32 18.28
C LYS A 644 -4.82 -20.59 16.78
N LEU A 645 -4.16 -19.74 15.96
CA LEU A 645 -4.08 -19.88 14.50
C LEU A 645 -2.82 -20.63 14.07
N ALA A 646 -1.89 -20.86 14.99
CA ALA A 646 -0.65 -21.55 14.71
C ALA A 646 -0.93 -23.04 14.42
N ASN A 647 -0.45 -23.48 13.26
CA ASN A 647 -0.45 -24.91 12.93
C ASN A 647 0.86 -25.50 13.52
N LEU A 648 0.76 -26.10 14.69
CA LEU A 648 1.90 -26.67 15.39
C LEU A 648 2.11 -28.11 14.91
N ASP A 649 3.32 -28.39 14.44
CA ASP A 649 3.79 -29.74 14.14
C ASP A 649 4.33 -30.34 15.46
N ILE A 650 3.41 -30.82 16.32
CA ILE A 650 3.72 -31.46 17.63
C ILE A 650 3.71 -32.97 17.45
#